data_be79397d716facaaab3e76dac80061c8
#
_entry.id   be79397d716facaaab3e76dac80061c8
#
_cell.length_a   1.000
_cell.length_b   1.000
_cell.length_c   1.000
_cell.angle_alpha   90.00
_cell.angle_beta   90.00
_cell.angle_gamma   90.00
#
_symmetry.space_group_name_H-M   'P 1'
#
loop_
_entity.id
_entity.type
_entity.pdbx_description
1 polymer ?
#
loop_
_entity_poly.entity_id
_entity_poly.type
_entity_poly.pdbx_seq_one_letter_code
_entity_poly.pdbx_strand_id
1 'polypeptide(L)'
;MFASTLDTTIEFLKGVGPKRAELLQKELGIFTYDQLLNYFPFRYIDRTRFYKINELSPELPYVQILGRITGKEQIGEKHKKRIVARLTDETGSIELVWFQSLKWVDEHVMKGKVYIVFGKPTVFNGSFSISHPELESYPRPATITGNLRLQPVYNSTEKLKKFFLDSKGIQKLQTLLLEQHLFEVKETIPPYILEKYHMISRKESILNIHFPKDVALLKKAESRLKFEELFFIQLQLLYNKQLRELKFKGHLFPLVGERVNTFYNEILPFELTGAQKRVIKEIRMDTQRGIQMNRLVQGDVGSGKTAVALMSMLLANDNGYQACMMAPTEILARQHYESISSLLKDRLIKVSILTGSTTKKQRTQLHLALEAGEIDILVGTHALIEDKVVFKNLGLVVIDEQHRFGVEQRAKLWRKNIVPPHILVMTATPIPRTLAMTLYGDLDVSVIDELPVGRKPIETKHLFEGQRLRMFGFMKQEIAKGRQVYVVYPLIKESEKLDLLHLEAGIEQMSYQFPRPDYQISIVHGKMSNADKQYEMQQFIDGKSQIMVATTVIEVGVNVPNASVMIIENAERFGLSQLHQLRGRVGRGAEQSFCILMSGNKLSADGKLRLETMVKTSNGFEISEIDLQLRGPGDITGTQQSGVLELKLADLAKDQLILQEARNTVIELLTVDPHLELPENSLLKTYLAKRRRGIAFDKIS
;
A
#
# COMPACT_ATOMS: atom_id res chain seq x y z
N MET A 1 -33.89 -19.41 9.77
CA MET A 1 -32.45 -19.57 10.10
C MET A 1 -32.27 -19.09 11.53
N PHE A 2 -32.00 -19.98 12.48
CA PHE A 2 -31.68 -19.58 13.84
C PHE A 2 -30.38 -18.76 13.79
N ALA A 3 -30.40 -17.57 14.42
CA ALA A 3 -29.20 -16.76 14.57
C ALA A 3 -28.13 -17.61 15.28
N SER A 4 -26.89 -17.58 14.79
CA SER A 4 -25.79 -18.28 15.47
C SER A 4 -25.59 -17.63 16.83
N THR A 5 -25.35 -18.40 17.88
CA THR A 5 -25.05 -17.86 19.21
C THR A 5 -23.81 -16.94 19.17
N LEU A 6 -22.91 -17.14 18.17
CA LEU A 6 -21.75 -16.28 17.94
C LEU A 6 -22.15 -14.86 17.42
N ASP A 7 -23.36 -14.68 16.90
CA ASP A 7 -23.90 -13.35 16.52
C ASP A 7 -24.44 -12.58 17.75
N THR A 8 -24.41 -13.19 18.94
CA THR A 8 -24.84 -12.56 20.20
C THR A 8 -23.98 -11.33 20.53
N THR A 9 -24.63 -10.28 21.04
CA THR A 9 -23.96 -9.05 21.42
C THR A 9 -22.98 -9.28 22.57
N ILE A 10 -21.81 -8.67 22.49
CA ILE A 10 -20.70 -8.87 23.45
C ILE A 10 -21.06 -8.54 24.90
N GLU A 11 -22.09 -7.73 25.10
CA GLU A 11 -22.61 -7.34 26.42
C GLU A 11 -23.04 -8.54 27.27
N PHE A 12 -23.54 -9.60 26.65
CA PHE A 12 -24.02 -10.78 27.33
C PHE A 12 -22.91 -11.76 27.73
N LEU A 13 -21.66 -11.51 27.33
CA LEU A 13 -20.54 -12.32 27.77
C LEU A 13 -20.26 -12.06 29.26
N LYS A 14 -20.18 -13.14 30.04
CA LYS A 14 -19.89 -13.05 31.48
C LYS A 14 -18.61 -12.21 31.71
N GLY A 15 -18.76 -11.16 32.51
CA GLY A 15 -17.67 -10.24 32.87
C GLY A 15 -17.53 -9.02 31.95
N VAL A 16 -18.38 -8.83 30.95
CA VAL A 16 -18.39 -7.64 30.10
C VAL A 16 -19.39 -6.60 30.62
N GLY A 17 -20.69 -6.85 30.50
CA GLY A 17 -21.73 -5.89 30.87
C GLY A 17 -21.74 -4.61 30.00
N PRO A 18 -22.74 -3.70 30.22
CA PRO A 18 -22.98 -2.57 29.31
C PRO A 18 -21.79 -1.62 29.14
N LYS A 19 -21.14 -1.21 30.23
CA LYS A 19 -20.03 -0.23 30.18
C LYS A 19 -18.79 -0.75 29.47
N ARG A 20 -18.43 -2.02 29.70
CA ARG A 20 -17.28 -2.64 29.00
C ARG A 20 -17.62 -2.96 27.56
N ALA A 21 -18.87 -3.34 27.25
CA ALA A 21 -19.35 -3.55 25.89
C ALA A 21 -19.23 -2.26 25.07
N GLU A 22 -19.69 -1.13 25.59
CA GLU A 22 -19.55 0.17 24.92
C GLU A 22 -18.08 0.53 24.61
N LEU A 23 -17.17 0.27 25.56
CA LEU A 23 -15.74 0.49 25.35
C LEU A 23 -15.14 -0.45 24.28
N LEU A 24 -15.47 -1.75 24.32
CA LEU A 24 -15.03 -2.71 23.30
C LEU A 24 -15.53 -2.32 21.91
N GLN A 25 -16.77 -1.83 21.81
CA GLN A 25 -17.35 -1.35 20.57
C GLN A 25 -16.63 -0.09 20.04
N LYS A 26 -16.45 0.93 20.89
CA LYS A 26 -15.86 2.22 20.50
C LYS A 26 -14.35 2.14 20.20
N GLU A 27 -13.60 1.40 21.02
CA GLU A 27 -12.14 1.40 20.97
C GLU A 27 -11.60 0.27 20.07
N LEU A 28 -12.30 -0.87 19.95
CA LEU A 28 -11.83 -2.05 19.20
C LEU A 28 -12.80 -2.51 18.11
N GLY A 29 -13.97 -1.90 17.96
CA GLY A 29 -14.97 -2.32 16.96
C GLY A 29 -15.58 -3.70 17.25
N ILE A 30 -15.58 -4.19 18.50
CA ILE A 30 -16.06 -5.51 18.89
C ILE A 30 -17.50 -5.40 19.41
N PHE A 31 -18.46 -5.87 18.62
CA PHE A 31 -19.91 -5.84 18.94
C PHE A 31 -20.45 -7.23 19.30
N THR A 32 -19.89 -8.32 18.76
CA THR A 32 -20.41 -9.67 18.90
C THR A 32 -19.35 -10.67 19.38
N TYR A 33 -19.79 -11.86 19.77
CA TYR A 33 -18.89 -12.96 20.15
C TYR A 33 -17.98 -13.36 18.98
N ASP A 34 -18.51 -13.44 17.74
CA ASP A 34 -17.69 -13.75 16.56
C ASP A 34 -16.58 -12.72 16.36
N GLN A 35 -16.88 -11.44 16.56
CA GLN A 35 -15.86 -10.39 16.42
C GLN A 35 -14.78 -10.48 17.50
N LEU A 36 -15.13 -10.87 18.73
CA LEU A 36 -14.15 -11.12 19.79
C LEU A 36 -13.28 -12.33 19.46
N LEU A 37 -13.86 -13.46 18.97
CA LEU A 37 -13.10 -14.64 18.53
C LEU A 37 -12.13 -14.33 17.39
N ASN A 38 -12.47 -13.38 16.53
CA ASN A 38 -11.63 -12.93 15.43
C ASN A 38 -10.77 -11.70 15.78
N TYR A 39 -10.64 -11.36 17.07
CA TYR A 39 -9.70 -10.36 17.55
C TYR A 39 -8.41 -11.04 18.00
N PHE A 40 -7.44 -11.12 17.09
CA PHE A 40 -6.23 -11.93 17.25
C PHE A 40 -5.13 -11.22 18.06
N PRO A 41 -4.26 -11.98 18.75
CA PRO A 41 -3.06 -11.44 19.39
C PRO A 41 -2.12 -10.85 18.32
N PHE A 42 -1.48 -9.73 18.63
CA PHE A 42 -0.49 -9.15 17.72
C PHE A 42 0.93 -9.69 17.92
N ARG A 43 1.19 -10.36 19.06
CA ARG A 43 2.44 -11.06 19.36
C ARG A 43 2.23 -12.09 20.45
N TYR A 44 3.26 -12.94 20.62
CA TYR A 44 3.29 -13.93 21.70
C TYR A 44 4.55 -13.72 22.53
N ILE A 45 4.43 -13.98 23.83
CA ILE A 45 5.54 -13.99 24.77
C ILE A 45 5.88 -15.46 25.03
N ASP A 46 7.10 -15.85 24.68
CA ASP A 46 7.59 -17.20 24.98
C ASP A 46 7.91 -17.32 26.47
N ARG A 47 7.19 -18.20 27.16
CA ARG A 47 7.40 -18.55 28.55
C ARG A 47 7.92 -19.99 28.72
N THR A 48 8.48 -20.57 27.68
CA THR A 48 9.05 -21.92 27.74
C THR A 48 10.44 -21.93 28.34
N ARG A 49 11.22 -20.87 28.08
CA ARG A 49 12.62 -20.76 28.49
C ARG A 49 12.74 -20.05 29.84
N PHE A 50 13.40 -20.70 30.75
CA PHE A 50 13.94 -20.07 31.95
C PHE A 50 15.37 -19.61 31.69
N TYR A 51 15.61 -18.33 31.86
CA TYR A 51 16.94 -17.74 31.77
C TYR A 51 17.60 -17.81 33.12
N LYS A 52 18.91 -18.08 33.12
CA LYS A 52 19.77 -17.88 34.30
C LYS A 52 20.15 -16.42 34.40
N ILE A 53 20.42 -15.94 35.62
CA ILE A 53 20.73 -14.52 35.85
C ILE A 53 22.01 -14.11 35.11
N ASN A 54 23.00 -15.00 34.97
CA ASN A 54 24.21 -14.75 34.20
C ASN A 54 24.01 -14.70 32.67
N GLU A 55 22.89 -15.19 32.14
CA GLU A 55 22.55 -15.14 30.72
C GLU A 55 21.84 -13.80 30.32
N LEU A 56 21.59 -12.91 31.28
CA LEU A 56 20.87 -11.68 31.03
C LEU A 56 21.69 -10.70 30.20
N SER A 57 21.03 -10.08 29.21
CA SER A 57 21.59 -9.03 28.38
C SER A 57 20.56 -7.87 28.29
N PRO A 58 21.02 -6.61 28.18
CA PRO A 58 20.12 -5.45 27.99
C PRO A 58 19.24 -5.52 26.74
N GLU A 59 19.66 -6.32 25.75
CA GLU A 59 18.96 -6.48 24.47
C GLU A 59 17.77 -7.44 24.55
N LEU A 60 17.68 -8.26 25.62
CA LEU A 60 16.58 -9.19 25.78
C LEU A 60 15.27 -8.46 26.03
N PRO A 61 14.20 -8.73 25.23
CA PRO A 61 12.94 -7.99 25.35
C PRO A 61 12.20 -8.29 26.67
N TYR A 62 12.07 -9.58 27.00
CA TYR A 62 11.47 -10.10 28.24
C TYR A 62 12.09 -11.42 28.61
N VAL A 63 12.26 -11.68 29.90
CA VAL A 63 12.86 -12.91 30.42
C VAL A 63 11.98 -13.54 31.49
N GLN A 64 12.08 -14.86 31.61
CA GLN A 64 11.49 -15.62 32.71
C GLN A 64 12.63 -16.24 33.53
N ILE A 65 12.66 -15.96 34.82
CA ILE A 65 13.72 -16.40 35.74
C ILE A 65 13.05 -17.18 36.85
N LEU A 66 13.62 -18.31 37.19
CA LEU A 66 13.26 -19.07 38.39
C LEU A 66 14.31 -18.78 39.48
N GLY A 67 13.86 -18.26 40.61
CA GLY A 67 14.79 -17.91 41.69
C GLY A 67 14.15 -17.80 43.04
N ARG A 68 14.95 -17.70 44.09
CA ARG A 68 14.49 -17.53 45.48
C ARG A 68 14.66 -16.09 45.92
N ILE A 69 13.66 -15.54 46.61
CA ILE A 69 13.77 -14.21 47.22
C ILE A 69 14.67 -14.31 48.44
N THR A 70 15.87 -13.71 48.39
CA THR A 70 16.84 -13.70 49.49
C THR A 70 16.78 -12.46 50.35
N GLY A 71 16.31 -11.34 49.83
CA GLY A 71 16.13 -10.06 50.53
C GLY A 71 14.90 -9.32 50.08
N LYS A 72 14.30 -8.53 50.99
CA LYS A 72 13.21 -7.60 50.64
C LYS A 72 13.35 -6.39 51.53
N GLU A 73 13.38 -5.20 50.95
CA GLU A 73 13.53 -3.93 51.66
C GLU A 73 12.60 -2.87 51.10
N GLN A 74 12.10 -2.00 51.95
CA GLN A 74 11.37 -0.80 51.55
C GLN A 74 12.31 0.39 51.62
N ILE A 75 12.49 1.09 50.51
CA ILE A 75 13.41 2.22 50.38
C ILE A 75 12.62 3.49 50.03
N GLY A 76 13.02 4.63 50.63
CA GLY A 76 12.46 5.95 50.37
C GLY A 76 11.36 6.36 51.33
N GLU A 77 11.06 7.70 51.38
CA GLU A 77 10.06 8.29 52.28
C GLU A 77 8.89 8.90 51.51
N LYS A 78 7.70 8.92 52.16
CA LYS A 78 6.44 9.51 51.63
C LYS A 78 6.10 9.08 50.22
N HIS A 79 6.17 9.99 49.24
CA HIS A 79 5.78 9.74 47.82
C HIS A 79 6.85 9.03 46.99
N LYS A 80 8.06 8.83 47.51
CA LYS A 80 9.19 8.14 46.82
C LYS A 80 9.43 6.72 47.33
N LYS A 81 8.47 6.13 48.02
CA LYS A 81 8.55 4.76 48.53
C LYS A 81 8.58 3.75 47.41
N ARG A 82 9.51 2.78 47.49
CA ARG A 82 9.61 1.63 46.61
C ARG A 82 9.95 0.37 47.40
N ILE A 83 9.53 -0.79 46.93
CA ILE A 83 9.98 -2.07 47.50
C ILE A 83 11.01 -2.64 46.50
N VAL A 84 12.15 -3.06 47.04
CA VAL A 84 13.20 -3.76 46.33
C VAL A 84 13.31 -5.14 46.92
N ALA A 85 13.20 -6.18 46.10
CA ALA A 85 13.46 -7.57 46.50
C ALA A 85 14.62 -8.13 45.69
N ARG A 86 15.47 -8.92 46.32
CA ARG A 86 16.60 -9.60 45.67
C ARG A 86 16.20 -11.03 45.33
N LEU A 87 16.15 -11.33 44.05
CA LEU A 87 15.96 -12.68 43.52
C LEU A 87 17.35 -13.29 43.24
N THR A 88 17.57 -14.51 43.68
CA THR A 88 18.82 -15.22 43.51
C THR A 88 18.57 -16.60 42.93
N ASP A 89 19.34 -16.97 41.93
CA ASP A 89 19.47 -18.33 41.40
C ASP A 89 20.87 -18.86 41.68
N GLU A 90 21.25 -19.99 41.09
CA GLU A 90 22.59 -20.61 41.26
C GLU A 90 23.70 -19.83 40.56
N THR A 91 23.39 -18.85 39.69
CA THR A 91 24.35 -18.12 38.84
C THR A 91 24.53 -16.66 39.25
N GLY A 92 23.62 -16.10 40.03
CA GLY A 92 23.72 -14.71 40.46
C GLY A 92 22.49 -14.17 41.19
N SER A 93 22.41 -12.84 41.29
CA SER A 93 21.26 -12.15 41.88
C SER A 93 20.83 -10.95 41.03
N ILE A 94 19.53 -10.68 41.04
CA ILE A 94 18.90 -9.54 40.33
C ILE A 94 17.94 -8.80 41.23
N GLU A 95 17.81 -7.49 41.07
CA GLU A 95 16.88 -6.69 41.83
C GLU A 95 15.51 -6.61 41.14
N LEU A 96 14.44 -6.80 41.92
CA LEU A 96 13.08 -6.65 41.55
C LEU A 96 12.52 -5.39 42.21
N VAL A 97 12.02 -4.42 41.43
CA VAL A 97 11.67 -3.10 41.95
C VAL A 97 10.20 -2.78 41.69
N TRP A 98 9.47 -2.33 42.73
CA TRP A 98 8.08 -1.88 42.63
C TRP A 98 7.92 -0.46 43.17
N PHE A 99 7.30 0.40 42.38
CA PHE A 99 6.95 1.78 42.74
C PHE A 99 5.46 1.95 43.06
N GLN A 100 4.64 0.94 42.71
CA GLN A 100 3.18 0.93 42.89
C GLN A 100 2.73 -0.38 43.53
N SER A 101 1.51 -0.41 44.07
CA SER A 101 0.93 -1.60 44.71
C SER A 101 1.77 -2.17 45.86
N LEU A 102 2.44 -1.30 46.60
CA LEU A 102 3.43 -1.69 47.60
C LEU A 102 2.87 -2.60 48.68
N LYS A 103 1.60 -2.36 49.15
CA LYS A 103 0.94 -3.22 50.14
C LYS A 103 0.82 -4.66 49.63
N TRP A 104 0.35 -4.81 48.37
CA TRP A 104 0.21 -6.14 47.79
C TRP A 104 1.56 -6.85 47.69
N VAL A 105 2.61 -6.15 47.25
CA VAL A 105 3.97 -6.70 47.15
C VAL A 105 4.47 -7.11 48.54
N ASP A 106 4.20 -6.30 49.57
CA ASP A 106 4.62 -6.59 50.93
C ASP A 106 3.98 -7.85 51.51
N GLU A 107 2.70 -8.05 51.19
CA GLU A 107 1.91 -9.21 51.66
C GLU A 107 2.23 -10.50 50.87
N HIS A 108 2.54 -10.42 49.58
CA HIS A 108 2.60 -11.58 48.70
C HIS A 108 4.04 -12.01 48.32
N VAL A 109 5.02 -11.11 48.42
CA VAL A 109 6.41 -11.42 48.13
C VAL A 109 7.12 -11.79 49.42
N MET A 110 7.38 -13.08 49.66
CA MET A 110 7.93 -13.59 50.88
C MET A 110 9.41 -14.00 50.73
N LYS A 111 10.23 -13.58 51.64
CA LYS A 111 11.64 -14.02 51.74
C LYS A 111 11.70 -15.53 51.96
N GLY A 112 12.64 -16.19 51.30
CA GLY A 112 12.89 -17.64 51.36
C GLY A 112 12.05 -18.47 50.37
N LYS A 113 10.97 -17.92 49.78
CA LYS A 113 10.13 -18.60 48.78
C LYS A 113 10.74 -18.52 47.37
N VAL A 114 10.44 -19.53 46.58
CA VAL A 114 10.79 -19.60 45.17
C VAL A 114 9.70 -19.07 44.31
N TYR A 115 10.05 -18.20 43.36
CA TYR A 115 9.14 -17.58 42.43
C TYR A 115 9.63 -17.73 41.00
N ILE A 116 8.67 -17.80 40.09
CA ILE A 116 8.89 -17.54 38.67
C ILE A 116 8.68 -16.04 38.47
N VAL A 117 9.71 -15.34 38.02
CA VAL A 117 9.71 -13.91 37.77
C VAL A 117 9.71 -13.66 36.28
N PHE A 118 8.78 -12.85 35.77
CA PHE A 118 8.72 -12.48 34.37
C PHE A 118 8.77 -10.95 34.24
N GLY A 119 9.67 -10.45 33.36
CA GLY A 119 9.81 -9.00 33.13
C GLY A 119 10.92 -8.65 32.16
N LYS A 120 11.05 -7.36 31.88
CA LYS A 120 12.12 -6.84 31.01
C LYS A 120 13.34 -6.50 31.87
N PRO A 121 14.50 -7.10 31.62
CA PRO A 121 15.72 -6.74 32.32
C PRO A 121 16.18 -5.35 31.88
N THR A 122 16.58 -4.53 32.84
CA THR A 122 17.15 -3.20 32.64
C THR A 122 18.43 -3.09 33.45
N VAL A 123 19.41 -2.36 32.94
CA VAL A 123 20.67 -2.11 33.67
C VAL A 123 20.57 -0.75 34.35
N PHE A 124 20.78 -0.75 35.67
CA PHE A 124 20.85 0.45 36.48
C PHE A 124 22.07 0.38 37.39
N ASN A 125 22.94 1.38 37.37
CA ASN A 125 24.20 1.42 38.14
C ASN A 125 25.06 0.15 37.99
N GLY A 126 25.13 -0.42 36.77
CA GLY A 126 25.95 -1.60 36.50
C GLY A 126 25.34 -2.94 36.94
N SER A 127 24.14 -2.93 37.55
CA SER A 127 23.43 -4.14 37.98
C SER A 127 22.13 -4.32 37.17
N PHE A 128 21.75 -5.58 36.91
CA PHE A 128 20.44 -5.88 36.32
C PHE A 128 19.33 -5.71 37.33
N SER A 129 18.24 -5.12 36.86
CA SER A 129 16.96 -4.99 37.61
C SER A 129 15.76 -5.25 36.74
N ILE A 130 14.66 -5.65 37.35
CA ILE A 130 13.35 -5.76 36.67
C ILE A 130 12.34 -4.90 37.42
N SER A 131 11.79 -3.90 36.74
CA SER A 131 10.75 -3.02 37.29
C SER A 131 9.38 -3.62 37.11
N HIS A 132 8.58 -3.64 38.18
CA HIS A 132 7.22 -4.21 38.19
C HIS A 132 7.13 -5.62 37.57
N PRO A 133 7.96 -6.60 37.98
CA PRO A 133 7.89 -7.94 37.44
C PRO A 133 6.57 -8.62 37.76
N GLU A 134 6.14 -9.51 36.89
CA GLU A 134 5.10 -10.48 37.22
C GLU A 134 5.72 -11.61 38.05
N LEU A 135 5.03 -12.01 39.13
CA LEU A 135 5.46 -13.07 40.04
C LEU A 135 4.44 -14.19 40.10
N GLU A 136 4.91 -15.40 39.94
CA GLU A 136 4.14 -16.62 40.16
C GLU A 136 4.85 -17.48 41.19
N SER A 137 4.10 -18.07 42.13
CA SER A 137 4.64 -19.03 43.11
C SER A 137 5.11 -20.31 42.41
N TYR A 138 6.20 -20.88 42.83
CA TYR A 138 6.66 -22.19 42.34
C TYR A 138 6.47 -23.25 43.47
N PRO A 139 5.92 -24.47 43.16
CA PRO A 139 5.43 -24.93 41.87
C PRO A 139 4.17 -24.21 41.39
N ARG A 140 3.97 -24.15 40.05
CA ARG A 140 2.78 -23.53 39.44
C ARG A 140 1.52 -24.28 39.85
N PRO A 141 0.42 -23.58 40.18
CA PRO A 141 -0.87 -24.22 40.34
C PRO A 141 -1.32 -24.83 38.99
N ALA A 142 -1.94 -26.01 39.05
CA ALA A 142 -2.48 -26.71 37.86
C ALA A 142 -3.73 -25.97 37.35
N THR A 143 -3.53 -24.93 36.53
CA THR A 143 -4.60 -24.20 35.85
C THR A 143 -4.39 -24.26 34.34
N ILE A 144 -5.46 -24.23 33.55
CA ILE A 144 -5.41 -24.24 32.07
C ILE A 144 -4.52 -23.12 31.56
N THR A 145 -4.52 -21.94 32.20
CA THR A 145 -3.69 -20.79 31.88
C THR A 145 -2.26 -20.88 32.40
N GLY A 146 -1.99 -21.68 33.43
CA GLY A 146 -0.65 -21.84 34.04
C GLY A 146 0.33 -22.64 33.17
N ASN A 147 -0.16 -23.38 32.16
CA ASN A 147 0.65 -24.21 31.26
C ASN A 147 0.92 -23.58 29.89
N LEU A 148 0.49 -22.33 29.66
CA LEU A 148 0.74 -21.66 28.39
C LEU A 148 2.23 -21.40 28.21
N ARG A 149 2.80 -22.12 27.24
CA ARG A 149 4.20 -21.94 26.81
C ARG A 149 4.37 -20.62 26.03
N LEU A 150 3.33 -20.25 25.28
CA LEU A 150 3.25 -19.02 24.49
C LEU A 150 2.07 -18.19 25.01
N GLN A 151 2.33 -17.04 25.61
CA GLN A 151 1.27 -16.17 26.10
C GLN A 151 0.87 -15.15 25.03
N PRO A 152 -0.40 -15.11 24.60
CA PRO A 152 -0.90 -14.14 23.64
C PRO A 152 -0.92 -12.72 24.23
N VAL A 153 -0.56 -11.73 23.40
CA VAL A 153 -0.64 -10.30 23.76
C VAL A 153 -1.58 -9.60 22.79
N TYR A 154 -2.63 -8.98 23.37
CA TYR A 154 -3.66 -8.27 22.62
C TYR A 154 -3.42 -6.77 22.69
N ASN A 155 -3.77 -6.05 21.62
CA ASN A 155 -3.77 -4.60 21.60
C ASN A 155 -4.82 -4.08 22.59
N SER A 156 -4.50 -2.99 23.27
CA SER A 156 -5.41 -2.34 24.23
C SER A 156 -5.08 -0.86 24.32
N THR A 157 -6.09 -0.02 24.50
CA THR A 157 -5.93 1.43 24.71
C THR A 157 -5.84 1.78 26.19
N GLU A 158 -5.33 2.97 26.52
CA GLU A 158 -5.27 3.45 27.90
C GLU A 158 -6.67 3.53 28.57
N LYS A 159 -7.71 3.79 27.78
CA LYS A 159 -9.09 3.78 28.29
C LYS A 159 -9.54 2.38 28.69
N LEU A 160 -9.24 1.38 27.84
CA LEU A 160 -9.56 -0.02 28.11
C LEU A 160 -8.84 -0.54 29.35
N LYS A 161 -7.57 -0.20 29.54
CA LYS A 161 -6.76 -0.61 30.70
C LYS A 161 -7.39 -0.15 32.03
N LYS A 162 -7.98 1.08 32.08
CA LYS A 162 -8.67 1.61 33.27
C LYS A 162 -9.87 0.76 33.67
N PHE A 163 -10.45 0.00 32.75
CA PHE A 163 -11.60 -0.88 33.00
C PHE A 163 -11.21 -2.37 33.03
N PHE A 164 -9.92 -2.68 33.26
CA PHE A 164 -9.38 -4.05 33.28
C PHE A 164 -9.59 -4.83 31.99
N LEU A 165 -9.62 -4.11 30.85
CA LEU A 165 -9.63 -4.67 29.51
C LEU A 165 -8.23 -4.51 28.84
N ASP A 166 -7.19 -4.69 29.62
CA ASP A 166 -5.83 -4.88 29.15
C ASP A 166 -5.66 -6.25 28.46
N SER A 167 -4.46 -6.55 27.99
CA SER A 167 -4.19 -7.84 27.31
C SER A 167 -4.62 -9.06 28.15
N LYS A 168 -4.42 -9.02 29.47
CA LYS A 168 -4.86 -10.12 30.36
C LYS A 168 -6.38 -10.17 30.52
N GLY A 169 -7.03 -9.00 30.56
CA GLY A 169 -8.49 -8.90 30.61
C GLY A 169 -9.11 -9.47 29.35
N ILE A 170 -8.60 -9.10 28.16
CA ILE A 170 -9.05 -9.65 26.88
C ILE A 170 -8.79 -11.16 26.80
N GLN A 171 -7.62 -11.63 27.25
CA GLN A 171 -7.32 -13.07 27.29
C GLN A 171 -8.34 -13.85 28.14
N LYS A 172 -8.78 -13.30 29.30
CA LYS A 172 -9.82 -13.92 30.15
C LYS A 172 -11.15 -14.00 29.41
N LEU A 173 -11.55 -12.96 28.68
CA LEU A 173 -12.78 -12.97 27.89
C LEU A 173 -12.70 -14.03 26.77
N GLN A 174 -11.55 -14.15 26.09
CA GLN A 174 -11.31 -15.19 25.09
C GLN A 174 -11.41 -16.61 25.70
N THR A 175 -10.83 -16.81 26.88
CA THR A 175 -10.94 -18.12 27.59
C THR A 175 -12.37 -18.49 27.83
N LEU A 176 -13.15 -17.58 28.45
CA LEU A 176 -14.58 -17.82 28.73
C LEU A 176 -15.39 -18.11 27.47
N LEU A 177 -15.14 -17.34 26.41
CA LEU A 177 -15.86 -17.49 25.17
C LEU A 177 -15.54 -18.84 24.47
N LEU A 178 -14.27 -19.22 24.47
CA LEU A 178 -13.85 -20.50 23.86
C LEU A 178 -14.32 -21.72 24.68
N GLU A 179 -14.31 -21.65 26.01
CA GLU A 179 -14.83 -22.72 26.85
C GLU A 179 -16.33 -22.99 26.60
N GLN A 180 -17.11 -21.92 26.36
CA GLN A 180 -18.56 -22.02 26.19
C GLN A 180 -19.00 -22.25 24.75
N HIS A 181 -18.31 -21.67 23.77
CA HIS A 181 -18.79 -21.57 22.38
C HIS A 181 -17.83 -22.10 21.31
N LEU A 182 -16.71 -22.73 21.67
CA LEU A 182 -15.77 -23.30 20.67
C LEU A 182 -16.45 -24.36 19.77
N PHE A 183 -17.43 -25.10 20.28
CA PHE A 183 -18.14 -26.11 19.49
C PHE A 183 -19.01 -25.50 18.38
N GLU A 184 -19.39 -24.24 18.50
CA GLU A 184 -20.19 -23.50 17.50
C GLU A 184 -19.34 -22.94 16.34
N VAL A 185 -18.02 -22.95 16.45
CA VAL A 185 -17.12 -22.53 15.38
C VAL A 185 -17.22 -23.50 14.22
N LYS A 186 -17.91 -23.06 13.15
CA LYS A 186 -18.13 -23.85 11.94
C LYS A 186 -16.96 -23.69 10.97
N GLU A 187 -16.73 -24.73 10.18
CA GLU A 187 -15.79 -24.66 9.06
C GLU A 187 -16.30 -23.70 7.98
N THR A 188 -15.39 -23.02 7.33
CA THR A 188 -15.66 -21.99 6.32
C THR A 188 -15.10 -22.37 4.95
N ILE A 189 -14.10 -23.24 4.92
CA ILE A 189 -13.44 -23.70 3.70
C ILE A 189 -13.85 -25.15 3.41
N PRO A 190 -14.18 -25.50 2.17
CA PRO A 190 -14.52 -26.85 1.77
C PRO A 190 -13.43 -27.89 2.13
N PRO A 191 -13.83 -29.13 2.52
CA PRO A 191 -12.88 -30.16 2.95
C PRO A 191 -11.78 -30.47 1.94
N TYR A 192 -12.10 -30.52 0.64
CA TYR A 192 -11.11 -30.82 -0.40
C TYR A 192 -9.99 -29.76 -0.50
N ILE A 193 -10.28 -28.49 -0.16
CA ILE A 193 -9.27 -27.43 -0.10
C ILE A 193 -8.38 -27.61 1.15
N LEU A 194 -8.98 -27.96 2.29
CA LEU A 194 -8.24 -28.26 3.52
C LEU A 194 -7.27 -29.42 3.32
N GLU A 195 -7.72 -30.48 2.66
CA GLU A 195 -6.91 -31.66 2.34
C GLU A 195 -5.77 -31.31 1.37
N LYS A 196 -6.06 -30.55 0.29
CA LYS A 196 -5.07 -30.11 -0.70
C LYS A 196 -3.86 -29.40 -0.06
N TYR A 197 -4.11 -28.58 0.95
CA TYR A 197 -3.07 -27.79 1.62
C TYR A 197 -2.67 -28.31 3.01
N HIS A 198 -3.15 -29.48 3.40
CA HIS A 198 -2.90 -30.10 4.72
C HIS A 198 -3.18 -29.13 5.88
N MET A 199 -4.28 -28.39 5.80
CA MET A 199 -4.66 -27.39 6.79
C MET A 199 -5.41 -28.03 7.96
N ILE A 200 -5.18 -27.50 9.16
CA ILE A 200 -5.99 -27.83 10.34
C ILE A 200 -7.39 -27.19 10.25
N SER A 201 -8.34 -27.71 11.02
CA SER A 201 -9.71 -27.17 11.04
C SER A 201 -9.75 -25.73 11.57
N ARG A 202 -10.81 -24.99 11.22
CA ARG A 202 -11.02 -23.63 11.73
C ARG A 202 -11.10 -23.60 13.26
N LYS A 203 -11.78 -24.59 13.84
CA LYS A 203 -11.89 -24.76 15.30
C LYS A 203 -10.52 -24.89 15.98
N GLU A 204 -9.65 -25.75 15.45
CA GLU A 204 -8.28 -25.92 15.94
C GLU A 204 -7.44 -24.66 15.74
N SER A 205 -7.64 -23.96 14.63
CA SER A 205 -6.93 -22.72 14.33
C SER A 205 -7.30 -21.59 15.30
N ILE A 206 -8.59 -21.39 15.56
CA ILE A 206 -9.08 -20.42 16.54
C ILE A 206 -8.58 -20.77 17.95
N LEU A 207 -8.58 -22.03 18.33
CA LEU A 207 -8.03 -22.43 19.63
C LEU A 207 -6.53 -22.14 19.75
N ASN A 208 -5.74 -22.52 18.74
CA ASN A 208 -4.29 -22.39 18.79
C ASN A 208 -3.76 -20.98 18.48
N ILE A 209 -4.54 -20.11 17.84
CA ILE A 209 -4.17 -18.69 17.72
C ILE A 209 -4.31 -17.95 19.06
N HIS A 210 -5.29 -18.29 19.89
CA HIS A 210 -5.49 -17.68 21.21
C HIS A 210 -4.73 -18.41 22.32
N PHE A 211 -4.64 -19.74 22.27
CA PHE A 211 -4.03 -20.58 23.30
C PHE A 211 -3.14 -21.66 22.65
N PRO A 212 -2.00 -21.26 22.07
CA PRO A 212 -1.15 -22.17 21.35
C PRO A 212 -0.53 -23.22 22.28
N LYS A 213 -0.66 -24.50 21.93
CA LYS A 213 -0.02 -25.62 22.64
C LYS A 213 1.49 -25.60 22.43
N ASP A 214 1.92 -25.29 21.20
CA ASP A 214 3.30 -25.20 20.79
C ASP A 214 3.48 -24.26 19.59
N VAL A 215 4.73 -23.97 19.22
CA VAL A 215 5.09 -23.07 18.11
C VAL A 215 4.65 -23.63 16.75
N ALA A 216 4.66 -24.95 16.57
CA ALA A 216 4.30 -25.59 15.30
C ALA A 216 2.79 -25.47 15.04
N LEU A 217 1.97 -25.72 16.05
CA LEU A 217 0.51 -25.57 15.96
C LEU A 217 0.12 -24.08 15.81
N LEU A 218 0.82 -23.16 16.47
CA LEU A 218 0.63 -21.74 16.26
C LEU A 218 0.85 -21.34 14.79
N LYS A 219 1.98 -21.74 14.20
CA LYS A 219 2.27 -21.48 12.78
C LYS A 219 1.23 -22.07 11.84
N LYS A 220 0.74 -23.29 12.11
CA LYS A 220 -0.35 -23.89 11.33
C LYS A 220 -1.65 -23.10 11.46
N ALA A 221 -1.98 -22.63 12.67
CA ALA A 221 -3.17 -21.80 12.91
C ALA A 221 -3.08 -20.44 12.19
N GLU A 222 -1.93 -19.78 12.29
CA GLU A 222 -1.66 -18.51 11.56
C GLU A 222 -1.79 -18.70 10.05
N SER A 223 -1.12 -19.71 9.47
CA SER A 223 -1.17 -19.99 8.04
C SER A 223 -2.60 -20.27 7.57
N ARG A 224 -3.35 -21.07 8.32
CA ARG A 224 -4.75 -21.41 8.01
C ARG A 224 -5.66 -20.18 8.03
N LEU A 225 -5.56 -19.33 9.05
CA LEU A 225 -6.41 -18.15 9.18
C LEU A 225 -6.03 -17.06 8.17
N LYS A 226 -4.74 -16.89 7.87
CA LYS A 226 -4.26 -16.00 6.80
C LYS A 226 -4.76 -16.46 5.43
N PHE A 227 -4.66 -17.75 5.15
CA PHE A 227 -5.21 -18.31 3.90
C PHE A 227 -6.73 -18.06 3.81
N GLU A 228 -7.48 -18.31 4.86
CA GLU A 228 -8.92 -18.06 4.90
C GLU A 228 -9.26 -16.61 4.58
N GLU A 229 -8.58 -15.67 5.22
CA GLU A 229 -8.79 -14.23 5.03
C GLU A 229 -8.52 -13.82 3.57
N LEU A 230 -7.39 -14.23 3.02
CA LEU A 230 -6.98 -13.93 1.65
C LEU A 230 -7.84 -14.67 0.61
N PHE A 231 -8.22 -15.92 0.88
CA PHE A 231 -9.09 -16.72 0.02
C PHE A 231 -10.46 -16.07 -0.17
N PHE A 232 -11.11 -15.63 0.91
CA PHE A 232 -12.42 -14.99 0.81
C PHE A 232 -12.38 -13.64 0.12
N ILE A 233 -11.29 -12.90 0.27
CA ILE A 233 -11.07 -11.66 -0.48
C ILE A 233 -10.98 -11.98 -1.98
N GLN A 234 -10.14 -12.94 -2.37
CA GLN A 234 -9.97 -13.33 -3.76
C GLN A 234 -11.27 -13.92 -4.34
N LEU A 235 -11.97 -14.76 -3.57
CA LEU A 235 -13.24 -15.32 -3.99
C LEU A 235 -14.26 -14.23 -4.29
N GLN A 236 -14.37 -13.23 -3.44
CA GLN A 236 -15.30 -12.13 -3.66
C GLN A 236 -14.94 -11.30 -4.89
N LEU A 237 -13.67 -10.96 -5.06
CA LEU A 237 -13.18 -10.17 -6.19
C LEU A 237 -13.38 -10.90 -7.52
N LEU A 238 -12.94 -12.15 -7.61
CA LEU A 238 -13.03 -12.93 -8.84
C LEU A 238 -14.47 -13.34 -9.19
N TYR A 239 -15.29 -13.66 -8.19
CA TYR A 239 -16.70 -13.94 -8.40
C TYR A 239 -17.48 -12.71 -8.89
N ASN A 240 -17.21 -11.52 -8.33
CA ASN A 240 -17.81 -10.28 -8.82
C ASN A 240 -17.34 -9.92 -10.24
N LYS A 241 -16.05 -10.15 -10.55
CA LYS A 241 -15.51 -10.00 -11.92
C LYS A 241 -16.28 -10.89 -12.89
N GLN A 242 -16.45 -12.17 -12.57
CA GLN A 242 -17.18 -13.12 -13.40
C GLN A 242 -18.64 -12.71 -13.63
N LEU A 243 -19.35 -12.28 -12.58
CA LEU A 243 -20.71 -11.78 -12.70
C LEU A 243 -20.82 -10.56 -13.60
N ARG A 244 -19.83 -9.66 -13.56
CA ARG A 244 -19.74 -8.52 -14.43
C ARG A 244 -19.51 -8.93 -15.89
N GLU A 245 -18.60 -9.87 -16.14
CA GLU A 245 -18.32 -10.41 -17.48
C GLU A 245 -19.55 -11.07 -18.11
N LEU A 246 -20.38 -11.74 -17.31
CA LEU A 246 -21.65 -12.29 -17.77
C LEU A 246 -22.71 -11.23 -18.06
N LYS A 247 -22.72 -10.14 -17.31
CA LYS A 247 -23.72 -9.06 -17.42
C LYS A 247 -23.44 -8.10 -18.56
N PHE A 248 -22.18 -7.77 -18.81
CA PHE A 248 -21.79 -6.74 -19.77
C PHE A 248 -21.05 -7.36 -20.95
N LYS A 249 -21.71 -7.26 -22.14
CA LYS A 249 -21.06 -7.55 -23.41
C LYS A 249 -20.06 -6.43 -23.72
N GLY A 250 -18.93 -6.78 -24.35
CA GLY A 250 -17.94 -5.84 -24.84
C GLY A 250 -17.99 -5.68 -26.36
N HIS A 251 -17.39 -4.62 -26.85
CA HIS A 251 -17.15 -4.46 -28.28
C HIS A 251 -16.18 -5.53 -28.80
N LEU A 252 -16.32 -5.93 -30.03
CA LEU A 252 -15.40 -6.88 -30.67
C LEU A 252 -14.42 -6.11 -31.57
N PHE A 253 -13.12 -6.34 -31.39
CA PHE A 253 -12.05 -5.82 -32.24
C PHE A 253 -11.31 -6.96 -32.96
N PRO A 254 -11.95 -7.63 -33.95
CA PRO A 254 -11.34 -8.76 -34.63
C PRO A 254 -10.23 -8.34 -35.60
N LEU A 255 -10.32 -7.13 -36.18
CA LEU A 255 -9.46 -6.68 -37.24
C LEU A 255 -8.19 -5.98 -36.70
N VAL A 256 -7.03 -6.38 -37.20
CA VAL A 256 -5.79 -5.59 -37.14
C VAL A 256 -5.61 -5.00 -38.51
N GLY A 257 -6.03 -3.75 -38.70
CA GLY A 257 -6.12 -3.11 -39.97
C GLY A 257 -4.87 -2.32 -40.36
N GLU A 258 -5.05 -1.45 -41.32
CA GLU A 258 -3.97 -0.65 -41.92
C GLU A 258 -3.38 0.34 -40.94
N ARG A 259 -4.23 0.97 -40.06
CA ARG A 259 -3.76 2.00 -39.10
C ARG A 259 -2.76 1.42 -38.11
N VAL A 260 -3.03 0.25 -37.54
CA VAL A 260 -2.12 -0.45 -36.64
C VAL A 260 -0.85 -0.89 -37.36
N ASN A 261 -1.00 -1.51 -38.54
CA ASN A 261 0.14 -2.04 -39.29
C ASN A 261 1.10 -0.94 -39.77
N THR A 262 0.56 0.14 -40.31
CA THR A 262 1.35 1.30 -40.75
C THR A 262 2.04 1.97 -39.56
N PHE A 263 1.33 2.15 -38.44
CA PHE A 263 1.94 2.72 -37.23
C PHE A 263 3.11 1.87 -36.74
N TYR A 264 2.93 0.55 -36.67
CA TYR A 264 3.95 -0.37 -36.19
C TYR A 264 5.18 -0.46 -37.12
N ASN A 265 4.96 -0.54 -38.44
CA ASN A 265 6.03 -0.81 -39.39
C ASN A 265 6.75 0.46 -39.92
N GLU A 266 6.04 1.61 -39.99
CA GLU A 266 6.53 2.79 -40.69
C GLU A 266 6.70 4.02 -39.79
N ILE A 267 5.86 4.19 -38.76
CA ILE A 267 5.79 5.44 -38.00
C ILE A 267 6.55 5.36 -36.66
N LEU A 268 6.51 4.20 -36.02
CA LEU A 268 7.11 4.04 -34.72
C LEU A 268 8.64 4.20 -34.81
N PRO A 269 9.23 5.22 -34.13
CA PRO A 269 10.65 5.54 -34.30
C PRO A 269 11.59 4.59 -33.53
N PHE A 270 11.08 3.52 -32.94
CA PHE A 270 11.81 2.54 -32.13
C PHE A 270 11.14 1.17 -32.23
N GLU A 271 11.88 0.12 -31.96
CA GLU A 271 11.33 -1.23 -31.83
C GLU A 271 10.65 -1.40 -30.47
N LEU A 272 9.48 -2.05 -30.46
CA LEU A 272 8.80 -2.43 -29.24
C LEU A 272 9.58 -3.52 -28.49
N THR A 273 9.69 -3.39 -27.18
CA THR A 273 10.27 -4.43 -26.31
C THR A 273 9.41 -5.69 -26.27
N GLY A 274 9.99 -6.81 -25.85
CA GLY A 274 9.27 -8.07 -25.66
C GLY A 274 8.06 -7.91 -24.72
N ALA A 275 8.23 -7.16 -23.64
CA ALA A 275 7.16 -6.86 -22.68
C ALA A 275 6.02 -6.04 -23.30
N GLN A 276 6.32 -5.01 -24.09
CA GLN A 276 5.31 -4.21 -24.78
C GLN A 276 4.52 -5.05 -25.80
N LYS A 277 5.21 -5.89 -26.60
CA LYS A 277 4.58 -6.82 -27.56
C LYS A 277 3.66 -7.81 -26.85
N ARG A 278 4.08 -8.36 -25.69
CA ARG A 278 3.27 -9.25 -24.85
C ARG A 278 2.00 -8.55 -24.38
N VAL A 279 2.09 -7.33 -23.84
CA VAL A 279 0.92 -6.57 -23.33
C VAL A 279 -0.05 -6.22 -24.46
N ILE A 280 0.43 -5.81 -25.63
CA ILE A 280 -0.42 -5.56 -26.80
C ILE A 280 -1.16 -6.83 -27.23
N LYS A 281 -0.48 -7.99 -27.20
CA LYS A 281 -1.12 -9.28 -27.49
C LYS A 281 -2.22 -9.62 -26.47
N GLU A 282 -1.97 -9.39 -25.19
CA GLU A 282 -2.97 -9.59 -24.12
C GLU A 282 -4.20 -8.71 -24.34
N ILE A 283 -4.02 -7.41 -24.65
CA ILE A 283 -5.10 -6.47 -24.95
C ILE A 283 -5.90 -6.94 -26.18
N ARG A 284 -5.21 -7.38 -27.23
CA ARG A 284 -5.86 -7.92 -28.43
C ARG A 284 -6.70 -9.15 -28.11
N MET A 285 -6.16 -10.08 -27.33
CA MET A 285 -6.91 -11.29 -26.92
C MET A 285 -8.17 -10.94 -26.14
N ASP A 286 -8.11 -9.95 -25.24
CA ASP A 286 -9.28 -9.54 -24.47
C ASP A 286 -10.35 -8.89 -25.35
N THR A 287 -9.96 -8.01 -26.26
CA THR A 287 -10.90 -7.30 -27.16
C THR A 287 -11.54 -8.20 -28.23
N GLN A 288 -11.04 -9.42 -28.40
CA GLN A 288 -11.65 -10.45 -29.27
C GLN A 288 -12.65 -11.36 -28.55
N ARG A 289 -12.78 -11.28 -27.21
CA ARG A 289 -13.65 -12.19 -26.43
C ARG A 289 -15.13 -11.79 -26.40
N GLY A 290 -15.50 -10.60 -26.88
CA GLY A 290 -16.86 -10.06 -26.78
C GLY A 290 -17.30 -9.72 -25.35
N ILE A 291 -16.35 -9.61 -24.43
CA ILE A 291 -16.50 -9.22 -23.05
C ILE A 291 -15.79 -7.87 -22.85
N GLN A 292 -16.33 -6.99 -22.02
CA GLN A 292 -15.69 -5.73 -21.72
C GLN A 292 -14.30 -5.94 -21.10
N MET A 293 -13.25 -5.54 -21.79
CA MET A 293 -11.89 -5.52 -21.22
C MET A 293 -11.80 -4.44 -20.14
N ASN A 294 -11.22 -4.80 -19.01
CA ASN A 294 -10.90 -3.88 -17.92
C ASN A 294 -9.49 -4.22 -17.42
N ARG A 295 -8.47 -3.55 -17.98
CA ARG A 295 -7.06 -3.94 -17.82
C ARG A 295 -6.20 -2.82 -17.26
N LEU A 296 -5.38 -3.15 -16.27
CA LEU A 296 -4.34 -2.29 -15.71
C LEU A 296 -2.99 -2.62 -16.36
N VAL A 297 -2.41 -1.65 -17.04
CA VAL A 297 -1.03 -1.72 -17.55
C VAL A 297 -0.13 -0.95 -16.61
N GLN A 298 0.73 -1.67 -15.91
CA GLN A 298 1.72 -1.08 -15.05
C GLN A 298 3.13 -1.23 -15.62
N GLY A 299 3.97 -0.25 -15.37
CA GLY A 299 5.36 -0.26 -15.82
C GLY A 299 6.06 0.99 -15.34
N ASP A 300 7.37 0.93 -15.28
CA ASP A 300 8.18 2.02 -14.78
C ASP A 300 8.01 3.31 -15.62
N VAL A 301 8.46 4.44 -15.07
CA VAL A 301 8.46 5.71 -15.80
C VAL A 301 9.31 5.55 -17.07
N GLY A 302 8.70 5.85 -18.23
CA GLY A 302 9.38 5.71 -19.53
C GLY A 302 9.49 4.28 -20.06
N SER A 303 8.72 3.32 -19.55
CA SER A 303 8.62 1.95 -20.10
C SER A 303 7.82 1.87 -21.42
N GLY A 304 7.32 3.02 -21.93
CA GLY A 304 6.59 3.10 -23.20
C GLY A 304 5.11 2.74 -23.12
N LYS A 305 4.46 2.88 -21.97
CA LYS A 305 3.02 2.68 -21.79
C LYS A 305 2.18 3.45 -22.81
N THR A 306 2.57 4.69 -23.12
CA THR A 306 1.88 5.54 -24.12
C THR A 306 1.87 4.93 -25.52
N ALA A 307 2.94 4.23 -25.92
CA ALA A 307 2.99 3.54 -27.22
C ALA A 307 1.99 2.36 -27.23
N VAL A 308 1.91 1.59 -26.14
CA VAL A 308 0.92 0.51 -25.99
C VAL A 308 -0.51 1.06 -26.03
N ALA A 309 -0.75 2.18 -25.35
CA ALA A 309 -2.06 2.85 -25.38
C ALA A 309 -2.43 3.33 -26.79
N LEU A 310 -1.49 3.96 -27.51
CA LEU A 310 -1.72 4.42 -28.87
C LEU A 310 -2.02 3.26 -29.82
N MET A 311 -1.23 2.17 -29.77
CA MET A 311 -1.51 0.93 -30.54
C MET A 311 -2.93 0.40 -30.24
N SER A 312 -3.35 0.43 -29.00
CA SER A 312 -4.70 -0.02 -28.60
C SER A 312 -5.81 0.90 -29.12
N MET A 313 -5.57 2.23 -29.13
CA MET A 313 -6.52 3.20 -29.70
C MET A 313 -6.63 3.05 -31.23
N LEU A 314 -5.52 2.81 -31.91
CA LEU A 314 -5.51 2.52 -33.34
C LEU A 314 -6.23 1.20 -33.68
N LEU A 315 -6.09 0.19 -32.81
CA LEU A 315 -6.85 -1.06 -32.94
C LEU A 315 -8.35 -0.81 -32.86
N ALA A 316 -8.80 0.04 -31.93
CA ALA A 316 -10.22 0.44 -31.86
C ALA A 316 -10.67 1.17 -33.12
N ASN A 317 -9.83 2.09 -33.64
CA ASN A 317 -10.13 2.83 -34.87
C ASN A 317 -10.19 1.94 -36.12
N ASP A 318 -9.33 0.92 -36.24
CA ASP A 318 -9.39 -0.07 -37.33
C ASP A 318 -10.70 -0.86 -37.33
N ASN A 319 -11.36 -0.98 -36.17
CA ASN A 319 -12.63 -1.65 -35.99
C ASN A 319 -13.85 -0.70 -36.03
N GLY A 320 -13.65 0.57 -36.43
CA GLY A 320 -14.74 1.56 -36.59
C GLY A 320 -15.18 2.22 -35.30
N TYR A 321 -14.40 2.14 -34.22
CA TYR A 321 -14.71 2.76 -32.93
C TYR A 321 -13.83 3.97 -32.67
N GLN A 322 -14.41 4.94 -31.96
CA GLN A 322 -13.68 6.07 -31.40
C GLN A 322 -12.94 5.64 -30.13
N ALA A 323 -11.82 6.30 -29.84
CA ALA A 323 -11.08 6.12 -28.59
C ALA A 323 -10.94 7.44 -27.84
N CYS A 324 -10.83 7.37 -26.51
CA CYS A 324 -10.45 8.55 -25.72
C CYS A 324 -9.32 8.24 -24.75
N MET A 325 -8.50 9.28 -24.46
CA MET A 325 -7.42 9.22 -23.49
C MET A 325 -7.60 10.29 -22.42
N MET A 326 -7.75 9.88 -21.17
CA MET A 326 -7.94 10.76 -20.04
C MET A 326 -6.65 10.91 -19.24
N ALA A 327 -6.22 12.15 -19.02
CA ALA A 327 -5.07 12.51 -18.22
C ALA A 327 -5.47 13.33 -16.98
N PRO A 328 -4.75 13.24 -15.86
CA PRO A 328 -5.11 13.89 -14.60
C PRO A 328 -4.96 15.40 -14.62
N THR A 329 -4.11 15.94 -15.50
CA THR A 329 -3.84 17.38 -15.60
C THR A 329 -3.89 17.86 -17.04
N GLU A 330 -4.15 19.15 -17.23
CA GLU A 330 -4.18 19.76 -18.55
C GLU A 330 -2.81 19.70 -19.25
N ILE A 331 -1.73 19.86 -18.51
CA ILE A 331 -0.37 19.78 -19.04
C ILE A 331 -0.11 18.40 -19.64
N LEU A 332 -0.46 17.35 -18.91
CA LEU A 332 -0.34 15.97 -19.40
C LEU A 332 -1.24 15.70 -20.62
N ALA A 333 -2.48 16.19 -20.58
CA ALA A 333 -3.39 16.05 -21.71
C ALA A 333 -2.82 16.73 -22.98
N ARG A 334 -2.24 17.92 -22.85
CA ARG A 334 -1.57 18.62 -23.96
C ARG A 334 -0.35 17.85 -24.46
N GLN A 335 0.50 17.35 -23.58
CA GLN A 335 1.65 16.53 -23.98
C GLN A 335 1.26 15.26 -24.72
N HIS A 336 0.23 14.54 -24.23
CA HIS A 336 -0.29 13.38 -24.96
C HIS A 336 -0.85 13.77 -26.31
N TYR A 337 -1.65 14.85 -26.37
CA TYR A 337 -2.20 15.36 -27.62
C TYR A 337 -1.10 15.72 -28.64
N GLU A 338 -0.10 16.50 -28.23
CA GLU A 338 1.00 16.91 -29.08
C GLU A 338 1.83 15.72 -29.56
N SER A 339 2.18 14.79 -28.65
CA SER A 339 2.92 13.58 -28.99
C SER A 339 2.17 12.68 -29.96
N ILE A 340 0.89 12.43 -29.71
CA ILE A 340 0.05 11.59 -30.57
C ILE A 340 -0.16 12.28 -31.92
N SER A 341 -0.49 13.58 -31.93
CA SER A 341 -0.71 14.36 -33.15
C SER A 341 0.55 14.45 -34.01
N SER A 342 1.74 14.60 -33.41
CA SER A 342 3.00 14.65 -34.15
C SER A 342 3.34 13.29 -34.80
N LEU A 343 3.04 12.17 -34.13
CA LEU A 343 3.25 10.83 -34.68
C LEU A 343 2.25 10.49 -35.80
N LEU A 344 1.04 11.05 -35.76
CA LEU A 344 -0.04 10.74 -36.70
C LEU A 344 -0.29 11.85 -37.75
N LYS A 345 0.60 12.87 -37.83
CA LYS A 345 0.39 14.14 -38.54
C LYS A 345 -0.05 14.03 -39.99
N ASP A 346 0.45 13.01 -40.74
CA ASP A 346 0.20 12.85 -42.16
C ASP A 346 -0.76 11.70 -42.50
N ARG A 347 -1.60 11.32 -41.52
CA ARG A 347 -2.53 10.21 -41.64
C ARG A 347 -3.98 10.64 -41.48
N LEU A 348 -4.91 9.88 -42.05
CA LEU A 348 -6.36 10.13 -41.98
C LEU A 348 -6.99 9.90 -40.57
N ILE A 349 -6.20 10.13 -39.48
CA ILE A 349 -6.64 9.94 -38.09
C ILE A 349 -6.77 11.31 -37.45
N LYS A 350 -7.97 11.65 -37.04
CA LYS A 350 -8.31 12.96 -36.47
C LYS A 350 -8.18 12.91 -34.93
N VAL A 351 -7.16 13.58 -34.41
CA VAL A 351 -6.92 13.70 -32.98
C VAL A 351 -7.37 15.07 -32.51
N SER A 352 -8.08 15.15 -31.38
CA SER A 352 -8.54 16.40 -30.79
C SER A 352 -8.28 16.43 -29.28
N ILE A 353 -8.33 17.64 -28.68
CA ILE A 353 -8.13 17.85 -27.24
C ILE A 353 -9.28 18.60 -26.61
N LEU A 354 -9.74 18.13 -25.42
CA LEU A 354 -10.76 18.79 -24.60
C LEU A 354 -10.26 18.95 -23.14
N THR A 355 -10.06 20.20 -22.73
CA THR A 355 -9.60 20.56 -21.38
C THR A 355 -10.47 21.63 -20.75
N GLY A 356 -10.17 22.01 -19.51
CA GLY A 356 -10.85 23.11 -18.82
C GLY A 356 -10.73 24.45 -19.53
N SER A 357 -9.58 24.71 -20.16
CA SER A 357 -9.29 25.97 -20.89
C SER A 357 -9.86 26.02 -22.31
N THR A 358 -10.47 24.94 -22.84
CA THR A 358 -11.10 24.94 -24.18
C THR A 358 -12.26 25.93 -24.22
N THR A 359 -12.24 26.91 -25.16
CA THR A 359 -13.24 27.95 -25.29
C THR A 359 -14.61 27.40 -25.63
N LYS A 360 -15.70 28.09 -25.27
CA LYS A 360 -17.09 27.68 -25.57
C LYS A 360 -17.30 27.38 -27.05
N LYS A 361 -16.80 28.22 -27.96
CA LYS A 361 -16.92 28.03 -29.40
C LYS A 361 -16.25 26.76 -29.89
N GLN A 362 -15.01 26.52 -29.43
CA GLN A 362 -14.26 25.31 -29.74
C GLN A 362 -14.94 24.04 -29.18
N ARG A 363 -15.48 24.11 -27.94
CA ARG A 363 -16.23 23.01 -27.34
C ARG A 363 -17.44 22.63 -28.17
N THR A 364 -18.24 23.62 -28.62
CA THR A 364 -19.45 23.36 -29.44
C THR A 364 -19.07 22.65 -30.73
N GLN A 365 -18.06 23.14 -31.45
CA GLN A 365 -17.59 22.51 -32.68
C GLN A 365 -17.05 21.10 -32.45
N LEU A 366 -16.30 20.91 -31.39
CA LEU A 366 -15.71 19.61 -30.99
C LEU A 366 -16.85 18.59 -30.67
N HIS A 367 -17.86 19.00 -29.91
CA HIS A 367 -18.99 18.13 -29.57
C HIS A 367 -19.73 17.67 -30.81
N LEU A 368 -20.03 18.57 -31.77
CA LEU A 368 -20.68 18.23 -33.01
C LEU A 368 -19.82 17.25 -33.85
N ALA A 369 -18.55 17.53 -33.99
CA ALA A 369 -17.63 16.65 -34.73
C ALA A 369 -17.45 15.27 -34.06
N LEU A 370 -17.49 15.22 -32.71
CA LEU A 370 -17.39 13.98 -31.94
C LEU A 370 -18.66 13.11 -32.15
N GLU A 371 -19.81 13.70 -32.07
CA GLU A 371 -21.13 13.05 -32.26
C GLU A 371 -21.33 12.62 -33.72
N ALA A 372 -20.79 13.39 -34.68
CA ALA A 372 -20.78 13.01 -36.10
C ALA A 372 -19.80 11.84 -36.38
N GLY A 373 -18.86 11.54 -35.47
CA GLY A 373 -17.81 10.52 -35.62
C GLY A 373 -16.63 10.97 -36.48
N GLU A 374 -16.43 12.28 -36.62
CA GLU A 374 -15.31 12.86 -37.35
C GLU A 374 -14.01 12.88 -36.56
N ILE A 375 -14.05 12.67 -35.23
CA ILE A 375 -12.88 12.59 -34.36
C ILE A 375 -12.65 11.13 -34.00
N ASP A 376 -11.47 10.61 -34.34
CA ASP A 376 -11.07 9.23 -34.06
C ASP A 376 -10.54 9.05 -32.63
N ILE A 377 -9.73 10.03 -32.16
CA ILE A 377 -9.10 10.00 -30.83
C ILE A 377 -9.34 11.34 -30.14
N LEU A 378 -9.94 11.31 -28.95
CA LEU A 378 -10.14 12.48 -28.11
C LEU A 378 -9.26 12.39 -26.86
N VAL A 379 -8.32 13.32 -26.67
CA VAL A 379 -7.48 13.44 -25.48
C VAL A 379 -8.08 14.52 -24.57
N GLY A 380 -8.05 14.31 -23.25
CA GLY A 380 -8.55 15.37 -22.35
C GLY A 380 -8.37 15.06 -20.87
N THR A 381 -8.96 15.91 -20.06
CA THR A 381 -8.98 15.78 -18.60
C THR A 381 -10.36 15.26 -18.13
N HIS A 382 -10.72 15.51 -16.88
CA HIS A 382 -12.06 15.23 -16.36
C HIS A 382 -13.20 15.85 -17.20
N ALA A 383 -12.92 16.81 -18.08
CA ALA A 383 -13.91 17.33 -19.04
C ALA A 383 -14.51 16.25 -19.95
N LEU A 384 -13.80 15.14 -20.19
CA LEU A 384 -14.30 13.99 -20.97
C LEU A 384 -15.47 13.27 -20.29
N ILE A 385 -15.63 13.41 -18.98
CA ILE A 385 -16.68 12.76 -18.19
C ILE A 385 -17.99 13.54 -18.21
N GLU A 386 -17.96 14.83 -18.61
CA GLU A 386 -19.15 15.69 -18.67
C GLU A 386 -20.24 15.05 -19.54
N ASP A 387 -21.52 15.12 -19.12
CA ASP A 387 -22.63 14.47 -19.81
C ASP A 387 -22.84 15.00 -21.24
N LYS A 388 -22.43 16.26 -21.49
CA LYS A 388 -22.50 16.90 -22.81
C LYS A 388 -21.49 16.33 -23.84
N VAL A 389 -20.51 15.56 -23.40
CA VAL A 389 -19.55 14.91 -24.28
C VAL A 389 -20.14 13.59 -24.75
N VAL A 390 -20.70 13.57 -25.94
CA VAL A 390 -21.34 12.40 -26.55
C VAL A 390 -20.47 11.89 -27.70
N PHE A 391 -20.13 10.62 -27.66
CA PHE A 391 -19.42 9.93 -28.73
C PHE A 391 -20.43 9.23 -29.65
N LYS A 392 -20.13 9.16 -30.93
CA LYS A 392 -20.92 8.37 -31.89
C LYS A 392 -20.79 6.88 -31.56
N ASN A 393 -19.57 6.40 -31.34
CA ASN A 393 -19.27 4.98 -31.12
C ASN A 393 -17.95 4.80 -30.33
N LEU A 394 -17.98 5.07 -29.02
CA LEU A 394 -16.80 4.93 -28.15
C LEU A 394 -16.52 3.46 -27.89
N GLY A 395 -15.38 2.94 -28.34
CA GLY A 395 -14.96 1.55 -28.12
C GLY A 395 -13.88 1.35 -27.07
N LEU A 396 -12.98 2.34 -26.89
CA LEU A 396 -11.87 2.24 -25.96
C LEU A 396 -11.66 3.54 -25.16
N VAL A 397 -11.50 3.39 -23.85
CA VAL A 397 -11.09 4.46 -22.93
C VAL A 397 -9.73 4.11 -22.34
N VAL A 398 -8.77 5.00 -22.50
CA VAL A 398 -7.46 4.94 -21.83
C VAL A 398 -7.45 5.92 -20.67
N ILE A 399 -7.03 5.50 -19.49
CA ILE A 399 -6.93 6.34 -18.28
C ILE A 399 -5.48 6.32 -17.83
N ASP A 400 -4.82 7.48 -17.86
CA ASP A 400 -3.45 7.61 -17.37
C ASP A 400 -3.44 8.06 -15.90
N GLU A 401 -2.53 7.51 -15.10
CA GLU A 401 -2.34 7.78 -13.66
C GLU A 401 -3.63 7.59 -12.84
N GLN A 402 -4.18 6.39 -12.85
CA GLN A 402 -5.45 6.01 -12.22
C GLN A 402 -5.64 6.51 -10.79
N HIS A 403 -4.59 6.52 -9.97
CA HIS A 403 -4.65 6.88 -8.54
C HIS A 403 -5.15 8.31 -8.29
N ARG A 404 -5.28 9.13 -9.32
CA ARG A 404 -5.80 10.51 -9.26
C ARG A 404 -7.27 10.64 -9.64
N PHE A 405 -7.93 9.53 -10.03
CA PHE A 405 -9.34 9.52 -10.41
C PHE A 405 -10.19 8.69 -9.45
N GLY A 406 -11.29 9.25 -8.98
CA GLY A 406 -12.25 8.57 -8.11
C GLY A 406 -13.01 7.45 -8.84
N VAL A 407 -13.51 6.48 -8.08
CA VAL A 407 -14.34 5.35 -8.60
C VAL A 407 -15.58 5.86 -9.34
N GLU A 408 -16.25 6.89 -8.80
CA GLU A 408 -17.44 7.49 -9.41
C GLU A 408 -17.17 8.12 -10.79
N GLN A 409 -15.99 8.69 -10.98
CA GLN A 409 -15.59 9.29 -12.25
C GLN A 409 -15.41 8.23 -13.33
N ARG A 410 -14.85 7.07 -12.97
CA ARG A 410 -14.70 5.92 -13.89
C ARG A 410 -16.07 5.34 -14.28
N ALA A 411 -16.98 5.20 -13.31
CA ALA A 411 -18.31 4.69 -13.54
C ALA A 411 -19.11 5.53 -14.54
N LYS A 412 -18.89 6.86 -14.61
CA LYS A 412 -19.51 7.73 -15.61
C LYS A 412 -19.03 7.43 -17.03
N LEU A 413 -17.75 7.07 -17.21
CA LEU A 413 -17.23 6.69 -18.54
C LEU A 413 -17.87 5.40 -19.06
N TRP A 414 -18.22 4.46 -18.18
CA TRP A 414 -18.91 3.23 -18.58
C TRP A 414 -20.31 3.47 -19.15
N ARG A 415 -20.96 4.54 -18.73
CA ARG A 415 -22.32 4.90 -19.15
C ARG A 415 -22.36 5.76 -20.43
N LYS A 416 -21.20 6.07 -21.02
CA LYS A 416 -21.11 6.90 -22.23
C LYS A 416 -21.65 6.23 -23.49
N ASN A 417 -21.82 4.90 -23.45
CA ASN A 417 -22.37 4.14 -24.58
C ASN A 417 -23.35 3.08 -24.08
N ILE A 418 -24.24 2.59 -24.97
CA ILE A 418 -25.17 1.47 -24.67
C ILE A 418 -24.38 0.20 -24.33
N VAL A 419 -23.36 -0.12 -25.14
CA VAL A 419 -22.37 -1.15 -24.84
C VAL A 419 -21.16 -0.46 -24.19
N PRO A 420 -20.78 -0.84 -22.97
CA PRO A 420 -19.66 -0.20 -22.29
C PRO A 420 -18.36 -0.31 -23.08
N PRO A 421 -17.57 0.79 -23.22
CA PRO A 421 -16.27 0.73 -23.87
C PRO A 421 -15.29 -0.16 -23.10
N HIS A 422 -14.27 -0.69 -23.77
CA HIS A 422 -13.11 -1.27 -23.13
C HIS A 422 -12.35 -0.23 -22.32
N ILE A 423 -11.81 -0.63 -21.17
CA ILE A 423 -11.06 0.27 -20.28
C ILE A 423 -9.61 -0.23 -20.17
N LEU A 424 -8.69 0.65 -20.53
CA LEU A 424 -7.26 0.46 -20.36
C LEU A 424 -6.74 1.49 -19.36
N VAL A 425 -6.35 1.03 -18.20
CA VAL A 425 -5.81 1.89 -17.14
C VAL A 425 -4.30 1.80 -17.14
N MET A 426 -3.62 2.92 -17.02
CA MET A 426 -2.15 2.96 -16.93
C MET A 426 -1.70 3.58 -15.62
N THR A 427 -0.59 3.09 -15.09
CA THR A 427 0.11 3.72 -13.96
C THR A 427 1.62 3.68 -14.16
N ALA A 428 2.28 4.80 -13.83
CA ALA A 428 3.73 4.89 -13.82
C ALA A 428 4.33 4.53 -12.44
N THR A 429 3.50 4.34 -11.43
CA THR A 429 3.94 3.74 -10.18
C THR A 429 3.85 2.23 -10.30
N PRO A 430 4.95 1.50 -10.30
CA PRO A 430 4.88 0.06 -10.13
C PRO A 430 4.19 -0.25 -8.80
N ILE A 431 3.15 -1.07 -8.87
CA ILE A 431 2.42 -1.55 -7.70
C ILE A 431 2.87 -2.99 -7.48
N PRO A 432 3.26 -3.39 -6.28
CA PRO A 432 3.58 -4.80 -6.01
C PRO A 432 2.48 -5.70 -6.56
N ARG A 433 2.87 -6.78 -7.23
CA ARG A 433 1.92 -7.66 -7.94
C ARG A 433 0.83 -8.18 -7.02
N THR A 434 1.19 -8.50 -5.80
CA THR A 434 0.28 -8.95 -4.74
C THR A 434 -0.74 -7.89 -4.35
N LEU A 435 -0.29 -6.65 -4.19
CA LEU A 435 -1.17 -5.52 -3.87
C LEU A 435 -2.11 -5.22 -5.05
N ALA A 436 -1.60 -5.28 -6.28
CA ALA A 436 -2.42 -5.10 -7.48
C ALA A 436 -3.53 -6.16 -7.59
N MET A 437 -3.22 -7.43 -7.32
CA MET A 437 -4.20 -8.52 -7.31
C MET A 437 -5.27 -8.40 -6.22
N THR A 438 -5.03 -7.62 -5.18
CA THR A 438 -5.95 -7.45 -4.06
C THR A 438 -6.75 -6.15 -4.16
N LEU A 439 -6.09 -5.02 -4.44
CA LEU A 439 -6.75 -3.72 -4.54
C LEU A 439 -7.49 -3.52 -5.87
N TYR A 440 -6.97 -4.14 -6.94
CA TYR A 440 -7.49 -4.04 -8.30
C TYR A 440 -7.87 -5.42 -8.84
N GLY A 441 -8.35 -6.31 -7.97
CA GLY A 441 -8.65 -7.70 -8.32
C GLY A 441 -9.76 -7.88 -9.36
N ASP A 442 -10.49 -6.81 -9.65
CA ASP A 442 -11.46 -6.71 -10.74
C ASP A 442 -10.81 -6.34 -12.09
N LEU A 443 -9.55 -5.90 -12.11
CA LEU A 443 -8.78 -5.60 -13.31
C LEU A 443 -7.87 -6.78 -13.69
N ASP A 444 -7.69 -7.02 -14.98
CA ASP A 444 -6.59 -7.82 -15.48
C ASP A 444 -5.31 -6.99 -15.44
N VAL A 445 -4.22 -7.57 -14.97
CA VAL A 445 -2.97 -6.84 -14.76
C VAL A 445 -1.93 -7.27 -15.79
N SER A 446 -1.43 -6.30 -16.55
CA SER A 446 -0.28 -6.45 -17.45
C SER A 446 0.91 -5.66 -16.94
N VAL A 447 2.10 -6.22 -17.06
CA VAL A 447 3.34 -5.62 -16.59
C VAL A 447 4.30 -5.37 -17.73
N ILE A 448 4.79 -4.13 -17.88
CA ILE A 448 5.91 -3.79 -18.75
C ILE A 448 7.15 -3.69 -17.86
N ASP A 449 7.86 -4.79 -17.78
CA ASP A 449 9.05 -5.02 -16.95
C ASP A 449 10.38 -4.78 -17.68
N GLU A 450 10.31 -4.29 -18.91
CA GLU A 450 11.46 -3.94 -19.74
C GLU A 450 11.48 -2.44 -20.06
N LEU A 451 12.67 -1.85 -20.10
CA LEU A 451 12.87 -0.49 -20.58
C LEU A 451 13.22 -0.49 -22.07
N PRO A 452 12.83 0.56 -22.83
CA PRO A 452 13.22 0.70 -24.24
C PRO A 452 14.73 0.68 -24.43
N VAL A 453 15.17 0.11 -25.54
CA VAL A 453 16.59 0.03 -25.93
C VAL A 453 17.20 1.44 -26.05
N GLY A 454 18.43 1.60 -25.57
CA GLY A 454 19.17 2.88 -25.63
C GLY A 454 18.97 3.81 -24.43
N ARG A 455 18.09 3.49 -23.51
CA ARG A 455 17.94 4.27 -22.27
C ARG A 455 19.07 3.98 -21.29
N LYS A 456 19.81 5.02 -20.89
CA LYS A 456 20.87 4.89 -19.89
C LYS A 456 20.30 4.84 -18.48
N PRO A 457 20.80 3.99 -17.58
CA PRO A 457 20.41 3.99 -16.18
C PRO A 457 20.72 5.34 -15.53
N ILE A 458 19.82 5.82 -14.66
CA ILE A 458 20.01 7.05 -13.90
C ILE A 458 20.97 6.77 -12.74
N GLU A 459 22.13 7.45 -12.72
CA GLU A 459 23.08 7.32 -11.63
C GLU A 459 22.55 8.01 -10.39
N THR A 460 22.24 7.24 -9.32
CA THR A 460 21.68 7.78 -8.08
C THR A 460 22.76 7.84 -7.01
N LYS A 461 22.94 9.00 -6.37
CA LYS A 461 23.88 9.22 -5.28
C LYS A 461 23.17 9.79 -4.05
N HIS A 462 23.59 9.37 -2.88
CA HIS A 462 23.19 9.96 -1.61
C HIS A 462 24.32 10.84 -1.07
N LEU A 463 24.00 12.09 -0.72
CA LEU A 463 24.91 13.07 -0.13
C LEU A 463 24.31 13.61 1.17
N PHE A 464 25.17 13.85 2.15
CA PHE A 464 24.80 14.54 3.39
C PHE A 464 24.90 16.06 3.24
N GLU A 465 24.21 16.78 4.11
CA GLU A 465 24.21 18.27 4.13
C GLU A 465 25.62 18.87 4.08
N GLY A 466 26.59 18.27 4.78
CA GLY A 466 27.98 18.72 4.76
C GLY A 466 28.67 18.67 3.38
N GLN A 467 28.07 17.95 2.42
CA GLN A 467 28.60 17.82 1.05
C GLN A 467 27.90 18.75 0.04
N ARG A 468 27.10 19.71 0.52
CA ARG A 468 26.28 20.62 -0.32
C ARG A 468 27.11 21.42 -1.32
N LEU A 469 28.31 21.89 -0.95
CA LEU A 469 29.20 22.58 -1.89
C LEU A 469 29.63 21.71 -3.07
N ARG A 470 29.83 20.40 -2.84
CA ARG A 470 30.13 19.43 -3.90
C ARG A 470 28.95 19.29 -4.86
N MET A 471 27.73 19.28 -4.34
CA MET A 471 26.50 19.26 -5.13
C MET A 471 26.41 20.50 -6.03
N PHE A 472 26.62 21.72 -5.48
CA PHE A 472 26.60 22.96 -6.27
C PHE A 472 27.66 22.95 -7.37
N GLY A 473 28.89 22.51 -7.07
CA GLY A 473 29.94 22.34 -8.07
C GLY A 473 29.55 21.42 -9.21
N PHE A 474 28.91 20.29 -8.89
CA PHE A 474 28.39 19.37 -9.87
C PHE A 474 27.26 19.99 -10.73
N MET A 475 26.32 20.70 -10.12
CA MET A 475 25.28 21.41 -10.87
C MET A 475 25.86 22.40 -11.88
N LYS A 476 26.86 23.22 -11.45
CA LYS A 476 27.55 24.18 -12.35
C LYS A 476 28.22 23.48 -13.54
N GLN A 477 28.86 22.33 -13.31
CA GLN A 477 29.47 21.52 -14.37
C GLN A 477 28.43 21.01 -15.39
N GLU A 478 27.29 20.52 -14.94
CA GLU A 478 26.25 20.02 -15.82
C GLU A 478 25.55 21.16 -16.58
N ILE A 479 25.31 22.32 -15.94
CA ILE A 479 24.73 23.51 -16.57
C ILE A 479 25.71 24.05 -17.65
N ALA A 480 27.02 24.08 -17.37
CA ALA A 480 28.02 24.49 -18.34
C ALA A 480 28.05 23.58 -19.60
N LYS A 481 27.59 22.36 -19.50
CA LYS A 481 27.36 21.44 -20.65
C LYS A 481 26.03 21.72 -21.39
N GLY A 482 25.29 22.77 -21.01
CA GLY A 482 24.00 23.12 -21.58
C GLY A 482 22.82 22.35 -21.01
N ARG A 483 22.96 21.65 -19.87
CA ARG A 483 21.93 20.81 -19.27
C ARG A 483 21.10 21.56 -18.24
N GLN A 484 19.91 21.03 -17.94
CA GLN A 484 19.00 21.62 -16.98
C GLN A 484 18.87 20.74 -15.72
N VAL A 485 18.58 21.39 -14.60
CA VAL A 485 18.56 20.79 -13.27
C VAL A 485 17.22 21.00 -12.60
N TYR A 486 16.62 19.93 -12.06
CA TYR A 486 15.52 20.00 -11.12
C TYR A 486 16.03 19.99 -9.69
N VAL A 487 15.45 20.83 -8.83
CA VAL A 487 15.67 20.83 -7.37
C VAL A 487 14.32 20.75 -6.69
N VAL A 488 14.07 19.69 -5.94
CA VAL A 488 12.77 19.40 -5.35
C VAL A 488 12.84 19.38 -3.83
N TYR A 489 11.96 20.15 -3.20
CA TYR A 489 11.80 20.22 -1.74
C TYR A 489 10.55 19.44 -1.29
N PRO A 490 10.57 18.76 -0.12
CA PRO A 490 9.40 18.08 0.41
C PRO A 490 8.33 19.05 0.89
N LEU A 491 7.05 18.63 0.84
CA LEU A 491 5.94 19.29 1.54
C LEU A 491 5.74 18.61 2.89
N ILE A 492 5.65 19.38 3.97
CA ILE A 492 5.38 18.88 5.33
C ILE A 492 3.88 19.06 5.60
N LYS A 493 3.13 17.98 5.68
CA LYS A 493 1.66 17.99 5.86
C LYS A 493 1.19 18.72 7.12
N GLU A 494 2.05 18.89 8.12
CA GLU A 494 1.70 19.46 9.43
C GLU A 494 1.85 20.97 9.55
N SER A 495 2.53 21.65 8.62
CA SER A 495 2.74 23.10 8.65
C SER A 495 3.08 23.70 7.27
N GLU A 496 2.05 24.11 6.53
CA GLU A 496 2.21 24.81 5.24
C GLU A 496 3.09 26.08 5.33
N LYS A 497 3.18 26.71 6.51
CA LYS A 497 4.03 27.89 6.72
C LYS A 497 5.51 27.52 6.78
N LEU A 498 5.85 26.39 7.42
CA LEU A 498 7.23 25.91 7.51
C LEU A 498 7.74 25.43 6.15
N ASP A 499 6.90 24.84 5.31
CA ASP A 499 7.27 24.40 3.97
C ASP A 499 7.69 25.54 3.06
N LEU A 500 6.96 26.66 3.13
CA LEU A 500 7.30 27.85 2.40
C LEU A 500 8.62 28.48 2.88
N LEU A 501 8.84 28.54 4.19
CA LEU A 501 10.09 29.05 4.76
C LEU A 501 11.30 28.21 4.34
N HIS A 502 11.17 26.89 4.31
CA HIS A 502 12.23 25.99 3.81
C HIS A 502 12.47 26.16 2.31
N LEU A 503 11.41 26.32 1.52
CA LEU A 503 11.52 26.59 0.10
C LEU A 503 12.16 27.97 -0.16
N GLU A 504 11.71 29.01 0.54
CA GLU A 504 12.26 30.37 0.43
C GLU A 504 13.74 30.43 0.80
N ALA A 505 14.13 29.80 1.92
CA ALA A 505 15.54 29.68 2.32
C ALA A 505 16.37 28.92 1.27
N GLY A 506 15.80 27.87 0.70
CA GLY A 506 16.43 27.12 -0.38
C GLY A 506 16.60 27.94 -1.66
N ILE A 507 15.59 28.73 -2.04
CA ILE A 507 15.65 29.64 -3.19
C ILE A 507 16.70 30.73 -2.98
N GLU A 508 16.77 31.32 -1.79
CA GLU A 508 17.76 32.31 -1.44
C GLU A 508 19.19 31.73 -1.57
N GLN A 509 19.42 30.55 -1.02
CA GLN A 509 20.70 29.86 -1.14
C GLN A 509 21.04 29.53 -2.60
N MET A 510 20.06 29.07 -3.41
CA MET A 510 20.25 28.84 -4.84
C MET A 510 20.58 30.10 -5.58
N SER A 511 19.86 31.20 -5.32
CA SER A 511 20.11 32.52 -5.96
C SER A 511 21.48 33.07 -5.63
N TYR A 512 22.01 32.82 -4.42
CA TYR A 512 23.36 33.19 -4.02
C TYR A 512 24.43 32.41 -4.79
N GLN A 513 24.22 31.08 -4.97
CA GLN A 513 25.16 30.19 -5.67
C GLN A 513 25.10 30.31 -7.20
N PHE A 514 23.93 30.69 -7.73
CA PHE A 514 23.62 30.81 -9.14
C PHE A 514 23.04 32.20 -9.44
N PRO A 515 23.90 33.23 -9.39
CA PRO A 515 23.45 34.62 -9.54
C PRO A 515 23.02 34.94 -10.98
N ARG A 516 22.07 35.86 -11.11
CA ARG A 516 21.73 36.49 -12.38
C ARG A 516 22.84 37.47 -12.81
N PRO A 517 23.09 37.71 -14.09
CA PRO A 517 22.34 37.19 -15.26
C PRO A 517 22.79 35.79 -15.74
N ASP A 518 23.88 35.24 -15.21
CA ASP A 518 24.50 34.00 -15.72
C ASP A 518 23.57 32.78 -15.59
N TYR A 519 22.72 32.75 -14.57
CA TYR A 519 21.78 31.69 -14.30
C TYR A 519 20.37 32.22 -14.12
N GLN A 520 19.41 31.53 -14.73
CA GLN A 520 17.98 31.77 -14.56
C GLN A 520 17.34 30.61 -13.81
N ILE A 521 16.59 30.92 -12.75
CA ILE A 521 15.89 29.96 -11.91
C ILE A 521 14.39 30.17 -12.09
N SER A 522 13.69 29.11 -12.49
CA SER A 522 12.22 29.01 -12.45
C SER A 522 11.76 28.40 -11.14
N ILE A 523 10.65 28.90 -10.59
CA ILE A 523 10.12 28.46 -9.29
C ILE A 523 8.69 28.00 -9.48
N VAL A 524 8.37 26.76 -8.99
CA VAL A 524 7.02 26.18 -9.10
C VAL A 524 6.59 25.55 -7.77
N HIS A 525 5.51 26.07 -7.19
CA HIS A 525 4.96 25.52 -5.94
C HIS A 525 3.42 25.54 -5.89
N GLY A 526 2.83 24.82 -4.93
CA GLY A 526 1.38 24.58 -4.86
C GLY A 526 0.51 25.85 -4.81
N LYS A 527 0.98 26.94 -4.20
CA LYS A 527 0.21 28.19 -3.99
C LYS A 527 0.19 29.13 -5.20
N MET A 528 1.00 28.88 -6.23
CA MET A 528 0.97 29.70 -7.45
C MET A 528 -0.34 29.49 -8.22
N SER A 529 -0.77 30.54 -8.93
CA SER A 529 -1.85 30.42 -9.89
C SER A 529 -1.50 29.41 -11.01
N ASN A 530 -2.50 28.83 -11.65
CA ASN A 530 -2.23 27.92 -12.77
C ASN A 530 -1.51 28.61 -13.94
N ALA A 531 -1.79 29.90 -14.14
CA ALA A 531 -1.14 30.69 -15.18
C ALA A 531 0.37 30.90 -14.88
N ASP A 532 0.71 31.25 -13.64
CA ASP A 532 2.10 31.45 -13.22
C ASP A 532 2.88 30.13 -13.27
N LYS A 533 2.26 29.01 -12.81
CA LYS A 533 2.86 27.69 -12.94
C LYS A 533 3.17 27.32 -14.38
N GLN A 534 2.22 27.57 -15.29
CA GLN A 534 2.42 27.32 -16.71
C GLN A 534 3.51 28.19 -17.31
N TYR A 535 3.58 29.46 -16.92
CA TYR A 535 4.61 30.39 -17.38
C TYR A 535 6.01 29.93 -16.96
N GLU A 536 6.23 29.66 -15.67
CA GLU A 536 7.51 29.18 -15.14
C GLU A 536 7.94 27.83 -15.74
N MET A 537 6.98 26.92 -15.89
CA MET A 537 7.21 25.64 -16.55
C MET A 537 7.63 25.81 -18.01
N GLN A 538 6.99 26.74 -18.74
CA GLN A 538 7.31 27.00 -20.13
C GLN A 538 8.71 27.62 -20.27
N GLN A 539 9.12 28.55 -19.36
CA GLN A 539 10.48 29.08 -19.36
C GLN A 539 11.54 27.97 -19.23
N PHE A 540 11.25 26.95 -18.42
CA PHE A 540 12.15 25.81 -18.25
C PHE A 540 12.12 24.87 -19.46
N ILE A 541 10.95 24.58 -20.03
CA ILE A 541 10.81 23.75 -21.25
C ILE A 541 11.55 24.39 -22.44
N ASP A 542 11.42 25.72 -22.59
CA ASP A 542 12.09 26.49 -23.65
C ASP A 542 13.61 26.62 -23.45
N GLY A 543 14.17 26.11 -22.35
CA GLY A 543 15.58 26.20 -22.02
C GLY A 543 16.05 27.61 -21.57
N LYS A 544 15.12 28.51 -21.32
CA LYS A 544 15.42 29.90 -20.86
C LYS A 544 15.88 29.91 -19.40
N SER A 545 15.43 28.95 -18.59
CA SER A 545 15.93 28.73 -17.25
C SER A 545 16.69 27.41 -17.15
N GLN A 546 17.85 27.46 -16.48
CA GLN A 546 18.74 26.30 -16.30
C GLN A 546 18.36 25.46 -15.09
N ILE A 547 17.73 26.10 -14.10
CA ILE A 547 17.37 25.46 -12.83
C ILE A 547 15.87 25.64 -12.61
N MET A 548 15.17 24.55 -12.24
CA MET A 548 13.81 24.61 -11.73
C MET A 548 13.78 24.17 -10.27
N VAL A 549 13.39 25.08 -9.41
CA VAL A 549 13.15 24.82 -7.98
C VAL A 549 11.67 24.61 -7.75
N ALA A 550 11.31 23.47 -7.17
CA ALA A 550 9.90 23.16 -6.96
C ALA A 550 9.63 22.35 -5.71
N THR A 551 8.36 22.34 -5.30
CA THR A 551 7.84 21.37 -4.37
C THR A 551 7.37 20.11 -5.13
N THR A 552 6.76 19.13 -4.43
CA THR A 552 6.26 17.87 -5.01
C THR A 552 5.27 18.00 -6.18
N VAL A 553 4.88 19.24 -6.54
CA VAL A 553 3.99 19.52 -7.70
C VAL A 553 4.57 19.00 -9.03
N ILE A 554 5.91 18.79 -9.12
CA ILE A 554 6.57 18.23 -10.31
C ILE A 554 6.32 16.72 -10.50
N GLU A 555 5.69 16.05 -9.55
CA GLU A 555 5.32 14.62 -9.70
C GLU A 555 4.49 14.37 -10.96
N VAL A 556 3.90 15.43 -11.55
CA VAL A 556 2.95 15.31 -12.66
C VAL A 556 3.50 15.89 -13.97
N GLY A 557 3.96 15.02 -14.83
CA GLY A 557 3.74 15.12 -16.26
C GLY A 557 4.66 15.98 -17.12
N VAL A 558 5.65 16.71 -16.62
CA VAL A 558 6.49 17.52 -17.51
C VAL A 558 7.65 16.72 -18.07
N ASN A 559 7.70 16.64 -19.40
CA ASN A 559 8.80 16.01 -20.12
C ASN A 559 9.76 17.08 -20.62
N VAL A 560 10.96 17.17 -20.03
CA VAL A 560 12.05 18.04 -20.50
C VAL A 560 13.26 17.16 -20.79
N PRO A 561 13.48 16.80 -22.05
CA PRO A 561 14.58 15.87 -22.44
C PRO A 561 15.97 16.37 -22.04
N ASN A 562 16.16 17.69 -21.99
CA ASN A 562 17.42 18.32 -21.62
C ASN A 562 17.69 18.35 -20.11
N ALA A 563 16.67 18.09 -19.26
CA ALA A 563 16.84 18.01 -17.82
C ALA A 563 17.45 16.66 -17.42
N SER A 564 18.74 16.66 -17.15
CA SER A 564 19.52 15.45 -16.85
C SER A 564 19.88 15.29 -15.37
N VAL A 565 19.65 16.29 -14.54
CA VAL A 565 19.98 16.27 -13.10
C VAL A 565 18.74 16.51 -12.25
N MET A 566 18.51 15.60 -11.29
CA MET A 566 17.47 15.70 -10.27
C MET A 566 18.14 15.80 -8.89
N ILE A 567 17.91 16.90 -8.18
CA ILE A 567 18.31 17.07 -6.79
C ILE A 567 17.05 16.94 -5.92
N ILE A 568 17.08 16.09 -4.92
CA ILE A 568 15.96 15.94 -3.97
C ILE A 568 16.46 16.31 -2.59
N GLU A 569 15.99 17.43 -2.08
CA GLU A 569 16.32 17.95 -0.77
C GLU A 569 15.54 17.26 0.34
N ASN A 570 16.18 17.01 1.49
CA ASN A 570 15.60 16.27 2.61
C ASN A 570 14.93 14.95 2.15
N ALA A 571 15.64 14.17 1.33
CA ALA A 571 15.12 13.00 0.64
C ALA A 571 14.58 11.92 1.62
N GLU A 572 15.06 11.89 2.88
CA GLU A 572 14.55 10.99 3.93
C GLU A 572 13.08 11.23 4.30
N ARG A 573 12.51 12.38 3.94
CA ARG A 573 11.11 12.73 4.20
C ARG A 573 10.13 12.26 3.12
N PHE A 574 10.65 11.83 1.98
CA PHE A 574 9.85 11.28 0.89
C PHE A 574 9.60 9.77 1.06
N GLY A 575 8.45 9.31 0.59
CA GLY A 575 8.21 7.88 0.38
C GLY A 575 9.03 7.34 -0.80
N LEU A 576 9.35 6.05 -0.78
CA LEU A 576 10.12 5.41 -1.85
C LEU A 576 9.48 5.57 -3.23
N SER A 577 8.17 5.39 -3.32
CA SER A 577 7.41 5.57 -4.57
C SER A 577 7.54 7.01 -5.10
N GLN A 578 7.53 8.03 -4.23
CA GLN A 578 7.71 9.43 -4.62
C GLN A 578 9.14 9.69 -5.12
N LEU A 579 10.15 9.21 -4.39
CA LEU A 579 11.56 9.33 -4.81
C LEU A 579 11.78 8.70 -6.19
N HIS A 580 11.17 7.53 -6.42
CA HIS A 580 11.26 6.83 -7.69
C HIS A 580 10.58 7.61 -8.83
N GLN A 581 9.40 8.17 -8.60
CA GLN A 581 8.71 9.04 -9.59
C GLN A 581 9.52 10.28 -9.93
N LEU A 582 10.08 10.96 -8.91
CA LEU A 582 10.94 12.12 -9.10
C LEU A 582 12.21 11.76 -9.88
N ARG A 583 12.88 10.67 -9.52
CA ARG A 583 14.03 10.14 -10.28
C ARG A 583 13.68 9.92 -11.75
N GLY A 584 12.51 9.36 -12.03
CA GLY A 584 12.04 9.10 -13.39
C GLY A 584 11.72 10.34 -14.24
N ARG A 585 11.77 11.56 -13.66
CA ARG A 585 11.60 12.83 -14.41
C ARG A 585 12.83 13.20 -15.21
N VAL A 586 13.98 12.66 -14.89
CA VAL A 586 15.22 12.74 -15.70
C VAL A 586 15.48 11.43 -16.43
N GLY A 587 16.48 11.36 -17.28
CA GLY A 587 16.82 10.16 -18.05
C GLY A 587 15.91 9.89 -19.25
N ARG A 588 15.34 10.95 -19.83
CA ARG A 588 14.51 10.89 -21.04
C ARG A 588 15.25 11.30 -22.32
N GLY A 589 16.44 11.89 -22.18
CA GLY A 589 17.36 12.18 -23.29
C GLY A 589 18.38 11.07 -23.52
N ALA A 590 19.20 11.21 -24.58
CA ALA A 590 20.28 10.28 -24.91
C ALA A 590 21.48 10.33 -23.94
N GLU A 591 21.54 11.38 -23.11
CA GLU A 591 22.66 11.66 -22.24
C GLU A 591 22.54 11.01 -20.87
N GLN A 592 23.68 10.84 -20.18
CA GLN A 592 23.72 10.33 -18.83
C GLN A 592 22.96 11.26 -17.89
N SER A 593 22.09 10.71 -17.04
CA SER A 593 21.31 11.47 -16.07
C SER A 593 21.63 11.04 -14.64
N PHE A 594 21.44 11.99 -13.74
CA PHE A 594 21.84 11.87 -12.34
C PHE A 594 20.70 12.21 -11.40
N CYS A 595 20.59 11.47 -10.29
CA CYS A 595 19.68 11.76 -9.19
C CYS A 595 20.49 11.89 -7.90
N ILE A 596 20.50 13.05 -7.27
CA ILE A 596 21.21 13.30 -6.01
C ILE A 596 20.17 13.43 -4.90
N LEU A 597 20.28 12.56 -3.91
CA LEU A 597 19.45 12.54 -2.71
C LEU A 597 20.19 13.25 -1.59
N MET A 598 19.72 14.41 -1.18
CA MET A 598 20.29 15.17 -0.05
C MET A 598 19.58 14.82 1.24
N SER A 599 20.32 14.60 2.33
CA SER A 599 19.75 14.33 3.65
C SER A 599 20.50 14.99 4.78
N GLY A 600 19.83 15.14 5.93
CA GLY A 600 20.47 15.51 7.18
C GLY A 600 21.41 14.40 7.71
N ASN A 601 22.28 14.76 8.68
CA ASN A 601 23.26 13.82 9.26
C ASN A 601 22.62 12.73 10.15
N LYS A 602 21.42 12.97 10.69
CA LYS A 602 20.70 12.04 11.55
C LYS A 602 19.55 11.39 10.77
N LEU A 603 19.70 10.13 10.43
CA LEU A 603 18.69 9.34 9.74
C LEU A 603 18.07 8.31 10.68
N SER A 604 16.76 8.12 10.60
CA SER A 604 16.10 6.93 11.17
C SER A 604 16.52 5.66 10.41
N ALA A 605 16.34 4.50 11.00
CA ALA A 605 16.62 3.22 10.33
C ALA A 605 15.86 3.09 9.01
N ASP A 606 14.57 3.45 9.01
CA ASP A 606 13.72 3.43 7.81
C ASP A 606 14.15 4.46 6.76
N GLY A 607 14.55 5.67 7.20
CA GLY A 607 15.08 6.71 6.31
C GLY A 607 16.35 6.25 5.61
N LYS A 608 17.26 5.64 6.37
CA LYS A 608 18.50 5.08 5.83
C LYS A 608 18.23 3.96 4.82
N LEU A 609 17.35 3.01 5.16
CA LEU A 609 16.98 1.92 4.26
C LEU A 609 16.35 2.43 2.97
N ARG A 610 15.48 3.46 3.04
CA ARG A 610 14.89 4.08 1.85
C ARG A 610 15.94 4.68 0.91
N LEU A 611 16.87 5.47 1.44
CA LEU A 611 17.92 6.10 0.63
C LEU A 611 18.89 5.07 0.05
N GLU A 612 19.29 4.06 0.83
CA GLU A 612 20.12 2.95 0.36
C GLU A 612 19.45 2.15 -0.75
N THR A 613 18.14 1.89 -0.63
CA THR A 613 17.36 1.22 -1.67
C THR A 613 17.38 2.01 -2.98
N MET A 614 17.15 3.32 -2.92
CA MET A 614 17.16 4.20 -4.10
C MET A 614 18.53 4.25 -4.80
N VAL A 615 19.62 4.14 -4.05
CA VAL A 615 20.99 4.07 -4.60
C VAL A 615 21.29 2.71 -5.21
N LYS A 616 20.81 1.62 -4.58
CA LYS A 616 21.13 0.24 -4.94
C LYS A 616 20.39 -0.23 -6.19
N THR A 617 19.13 0.15 -6.36
CA THR A 617 18.31 -0.33 -7.46
C THR A 617 17.61 0.78 -8.24
N SER A 618 17.49 0.58 -9.55
CA SER A 618 16.66 1.41 -10.45
C SER A 618 15.32 0.75 -10.78
N ASN A 619 15.12 -0.52 -10.37
CA ASN A 619 13.91 -1.27 -10.67
C ASN A 619 12.74 -0.78 -9.80
N GLY A 620 11.73 -0.17 -10.43
CA GLY A 620 10.56 0.38 -9.72
C GLY A 620 9.71 -0.68 -9.02
N PHE A 621 9.67 -1.92 -9.50
CA PHE A 621 8.93 -3.01 -8.84
C PHE A 621 9.62 -3.43 -7.53
N GLU A 622 10.95 -3.57 -7.54
CA GLU A 622 11.73 -3.86 -6.33
C GLU A 622 11.59 -2.74 -5.30
N ILE A 623 11.66 -1.48 -5.74
CA ILE A 623 11.43 -0.31 -4.88
C ILE A 623 10.04 -0.35 -4.26
N SER A 624 9.02 -0.69 -5.03
CA SER A 624 7.64 -0.72 -4.54
C SER A 624 7.39 -1.87 -3.54
N GLU A 625 8.07 -3.00 -3.69
CA GLU A 625 8.02 -4.10 -2.73
C GLU A 625 8.66 -3.71 -1.39
N ILE A 626 9.80 -3.02 -1.42
CA ILE A 626 10.44 -2.50 -0.22
C ILE A 626 9.59 -1.39 0.44
N ASP A 627 8.97 -0.50 -0.37
CA ASP A 627 8.04 0.52 0.14
C ASP A 627 6.85 -0.11 0.87
N LEU A 628 6.30 -1.19 0.34
CA LEU A 628 5.23 -1.96 0.97
C LEU A 628 5.67 -2.58 2.31
N GLN A 629 6.88 -3.13 2.37
CA GLN A 629 7.45 -3.70 3.60
C GLN A 629 7.67 -2.65 4.69
N LEU A 630 8.15 -1.45 4.32
CA LEU A 630 8.43 -0.35 5.25
C LEU A 630 7.17 0.31 5.82
N ARG A 631 6.09 0.43 5.01
CA ARG A 631 4.83 1.03 5.46
C ARG A 631 4.09 0.17 6.47
N GLY A 632 4.28 -1.14 6.44
CA GLY A 632 3.53 -2.10 7.25
C GLY A 632 2.04 -2.19 6.85
N PRO A 633 1.27 -3.11 7.48
CA PRO A 633 -0.12 -3.39 7.11
C PRO A 633 -1.10 -2.24 7.41
N GLY A 634 -0.77 -1.29 8.31
CA GLY A 634 -1.66 -0.21 8.73
C GLY A 634 -1.78 0.95 7.76
N ASP A 635 -0.71 1.30 7.02
CA ASP A 635 -0.67 2.47 6.13
C ASP A 635 -1.20 2.21 4.72
N ILE A 636 -1.42 0.95 4.35
CA ILE A 636 -2.06 0.59 3.07
C ILE A 636 -3.51 1.12 3.03
N THR A 637 -4.12 1.30 4.20
CA THR A 637 -5.49 1.82 4.36
C THR A 637 -5.62 3.33 4.16
N GLY A 638 -4.51 4.08 4.13
CA GLY A 638 -4.49 5.54 3.92
C GLY A 638 -4.92 6.00 2.51
N THR A 639 -4.99 5.10 1.54
CA THR A 639 -5.62 5.34 0.24
C THR A 639 -7.11 4.99 0.33
N GLN A 640 -7.92 5.88 0.86
CA GLN A 640 -9.38 5.79 0.99
C GLN A 640 -10.15 5.71 -0.36
N GLN A 641 -9.60 5.08 -1.38
CA GLN A 641 -10.24 5.00 -2.69
C GLN A 641 -11.05 3.73 -2.94
N SER A 642 -10.97 2.73 -2.08
CA SER A 642 -11.82 1.54 -2.14
C SER A 642 -12.16 1.12 -0.74
N GLY A 643 -13.40 0.71 -0.47
CA GLY A 643 -13.87 0.22 0.82
C GLY A 643 -12.88 -0.76 1.42
N VAL A 644 -12.23 -0.34 2.48
CA VAL A 644 -10.98 -0.85 3.01
C VAL A 644 -11.06 -2.34 3.27
N LEU A 645 -10.12 -3.08 2.71
CA LEU A 645 -9.82 -4.46 3.12
C LEU A 645 -9.16 -4.40 4.50
N GLU A 646 -9.94 -4.49 5.56
CA GLU A 646 -9.42 -4.66 6.92
C GLU A 646 -8.89 -6.08 7.08
N LEU A 647 -7.57 -6.24 6.85
CA LEU A 647 -6.86 -7.48 7.15
C LEU A 647 -6.62 -7.55 8.67
N LYS A 648 -7.03 -8.67 9.27
CA LYS A 648 -6.89 -8.90 10.71
C LYS A 648 -5.59 -9.60 11.08
N LEU A 649 -5.12 -10.49 10.22
CA LEU A 649 -3.96 -11.34 10.47
C LEU A 649 -2.99 -11.36 9.28
N ALA A 650 -3.50 -11.40 8.06
CA ALA A 650 -2.66 -11.45 6.87
C ALA A 650 -1.95 -10.12 6.62
N ASP A 651 -0.71 -10.20 6.16
CA ASP A 651 0.14 -9.07 5.76
C ASP A 651 0.49 -9.23 4.28
N LEU A 652 -0.03 -8.35 3.43
CA LEU A 652 0.16 -8.44 1.96
C LEU A 652 1.64 -8.36 1.54
N ALA A 653 2.49 -7.74 2.36
CA ALA A 653 3.92 -7.68 2.10
C ALA A 653 4.64 -9.00 2.39
N LYS A 654 4.21 -9.70 3.46
CA LYS A 654 4.88 -10.91 3.95
C LYS A 654 4.24 -12.21 3.45
N ASP A 655 2.91 -12.19 3.22
CA ASP A 655 2.12 -13.39 2.94
C ASP A 655 1.82 -13.55 1.43
N GLN A 656 2.75 -13.12 0.56
CA GLN A 656 2.60 -13.14 -0.89
C GLN A 656 2.33 -14.55 -1.46
N LEU A 657 3.03 -15.56 -0.94
CA LEU A 657 2.84 -16.96 -1.38
C LEU A 657 1.45 -17.46 -1.01
N ILE A 658 0.98 -17.17 0.21
CA ILE A 658 -0.36 -17.56 0.66
C ILE A 658 -1.44 -16.88 -0.19
N LEU A 659 -1.24 -15.60 -0.53
CA LEU A 659 -2.16 -14.87 -1.41
C LEU A 659 -2.22 -15.50 -2.80
N GLN A 660 -1.09 -15.89 -3.37
CA GLN A 660 -1.04 -16.51 -4.69
C GLN A 660 -1.71 -17.88 -4.71
N GLU A 661 -1.47 -18.69 -3.68
CA GLU A 661 -2.14 -19.99 -3.51
C GLU A 661 -3.65 -19.83 -3.35
N ALA A 662 -4.09 -18.88 -2.52
CA ALA A 662 -5.49 -18.56 -2.33
C ALA A 662 -6.16 -18.13 -3.64
N ARG A 663 -5.50 -17.26 -4.43
CA ARG A 663 -6.01 -16.81 -5.73
C ARG A 663 -6.11 -17.97 -6.74
N ASN A 664 -5.06 -18.78 -6.85
CA ASN A 664 -5.05 -19.93 -7.77
C ASN A 664 -6.17 -20.90 -7.42
N THR A 665 -6.37 -21.17 -6.13
CA THR A 665 -7.46 -22.02 -5.64
C THR A 665 -8.84 -21.49 -6.05
N VAL A 666 -9.04 -20.17 -5.94
CA VAL A 666 -10.30 -19.54 -6.35
C VAL A 666 -10.49 -19.61 -7.87
N ILE A 667 -9.43 -19.43 -8.66
CA ILE A 667 -9.49 -19.55 -10.13
C ILE A 667 -9.89 -20.99 -10.52
N GLU A 668 -9.24 -22.00 -9.94
CA GLU A 668 -9.58 -23.41 -10.15
C GLU A 668 -11.03 -23.69 -9.77
N LEU A 669 -11.45 -23.23 -8.58
CA LEU A 669 -12.82 -23.38 -8.08
C LEU A 669 -13.85 -22.78 -9.05
N LEU A 670 -13.66 -21.52 -9.44
CA LEU A 670 -14.61 -20.81 -10.33
C LEU A 670 -14.56 -21.33 -11.78
N THR A 671 -13.48 -22.00 -12.19
CA THR A 671 -13.40 -22.69 -13.49
C THR A 671 -14.26 -23.95 -13.49
N VAL A 672 -14.29 -24.70 -12.38
CA VAL A 672 -15.06 -25.94 -12.24
C VAL A 672 -16.52 -25.64 -11.88
N ASP A 673 -16.75 -24.70 -10.96
CA ASP A 673 -18.07 -24.33 -10.45
C ASP A 673 -18.28 -22.79 -10.49
N PRO A 674 -18.57 -22.25 -11.66
CA PRO A 674 -18.70 -20.80 -11.87
C PRO A 674 -19.76 -20.13 -11.00
N HIS A 675 -20.81 -20.85 -10.61
CA HIS A 675 -21.97 -20.31 -9.86
C HIS A 675 -22.02 -20.80 -8.42
N LEU A 676 -21.02 -21.55 -7.96
CA LEU A 676 -20.95 -22.18 -6.64
C LEU A 676 -22.21 -23.00 -6.34
N GLU A 677 -22.63 -23.86 -7.30
CA GLU A 677 -23.84 -24.66 -7.22
C GLU A 677 -23.58 -26.08 -6.73
N LEU A 678 -22.34 -26.54 -6.80
CA LEU A 678 -21.97 -27.83 -6.27
C LEU A 678 -22.22 -27.90 -4.74
N PRO A 679 -22.77 -29.00 -4.21
CA PRO A 679 -23.08 -29.15 -2.78
C PRO A 679 -21.88 -28.85 -1.87
N GLU A 680 -20.70 -29.28 -2.28
CA GLU A 680 -19.43 -29.06 -1.56
C GLU A 680 -19.05 -27.59 -1.43
N ASN A 681 -19.52 -26.71 -2.34
CA ASN A 681 -19.26 -25.29 -2.38
C ASN A 681 -20.39 -24.44 -1.75
N SER A 682 -21.42 -25.08 -1.22
CA SER A 682 -22.59 -24.40 -0.62
C SER A 682 -22.21 -23.46 0.54
N LEU A 683 -21.16 -23.80 1.29
CA LEU A 683 -20.59 -22.96 2.36
C LEU A 683 -20.10 -21.63 1.80
N LEU A 684 -19.40 -21.64 0.67
CA LEU A 684 -18.84 -20.45 0.02
C LEU A 684 -19.94 -19.54 -0.51
N LYS A 685 -20.96 -20.12 -1.14
CA LYS A 685 -22.16 -19.39 -1.61
C LYS A 685 -22.86 -18.67 -0.47
N THR A 686 -23.03 -19.37 0.66
CA THR A 686 -23.67 -18.82 1.87
C THR A 686 -22.83 -17.66 2.45
N TYR A 687 -21.52 -17.80 2.48
CA TYR A 687 -20.60 -16.75 2.95
C TYR A 687 -20.70 -15.49 2.08
N LEU A 688 -20.63 -15.63 0.76
CA LEU A 688 -20.76 -14.49 -0.17
C LEU A 688 -22.13 -13.79 -0.05
N ALA A 689 -23.22 -14.54 0.15
CA ALA A 689 -24.56 -13.99 0.34
C ALA A 689 -24.71 -13.17 1.63
N LYS A 690 -24.09 -13.61 2.73
CA LYS A 690 -24.05 -12.85 4.00
C LYS A 690 -23.32 -11.53 3.86
N ARG A 691 -22.18 -11.52 3.19
CA ARG A 691 -21.32 -10.34 3.04
C ARG A 691 -21.91 -9.30 2.07
N ARG A 692 -22.67 -9.73 1.05
CA ARG A 692 -23.40 -8.82 0.15
C ARG A 692 -24.47 -7.98 0.84
N ARG A 693 -25.06 -8.45 1.95
CA ARG A 693 -26.03 -7.68 2.74
C ARG A 693 -25.40 -6.57 3.61
N GLY A 694 -24.11 -6.63 3.85
CA GLY A 694 -23.38 -5.69 4.73
C GLY A 694 -22.65 -4.56 4.02
N ILE A 695 -22.45 -4.64 2.70
CA ILE A 695 -21.69 -3.64 1.93
C ILE A 695 -22.45 -3.37 0.63
N ALA A 696 -22.87 -2.12 0.42
CA ALA A 696 -23.39 -1.66 -0.86
C ALA A 696 -22.22 -1.65 -1.88
N PHE A 697 -21.99 -2.79 -2.54
CA PHE A 697 -20.89 -3.01 -3.49
C PHE A 697 -21.05 -2.27 -4.83
N ASP A 698 -22.19 -1.59 -5.07
CA ASP A 698 -22.37 -0.71 -6.23
C ASP A 698 -21.42 0.50 -6.24
N LYS A 699 -20.60 0.67 -5.18
CA LYS A 699 -19.64 1.77 -5.03
C LYS A 699 -18.17 1.38 -5.23
N ILE A 700 -17.84 0.12 -5.51
CA ILE A 700 -16.44 -0.36 -5.61
C ILE A 700 -16.03 -0.69 -7.06
N SER A 701 -16.94 -0.63 -7.99
CA SER A 701 -16.64 -0.85 -9.42
C SER A 701 -16.40 0.45 -10.19
#